data_8d099d21237ff088baba24cc4947f56f
#
_entry.id   8d099d21237ff088baba24cc4947f56f
#
_cell.length_a   1.000
_cell.length_b   1.000
_cell.length_c   1.000
_cell.angle_alpha   90.00
_cell.angle_beta   90.00
_cell.angle_gamma   90.00
#
_symmetry.space_group_name_H-M   'P 1'
#
loop_
_entity.id
_entity.type
_entity.pdbx_description
1 polymer ?
#
loop_
_entity_poly.entity_id
_entity_poly.type
_entity_poly.pdbx_seq_one_letter_code
_entity_poly.pdbx_strand_id
1 'polypeptide(L)'
;MDEKKKQEIDFSNTHQKIIPVEIGNEMQKSFLDYAMSVIVARALPDVRDGLKPVHRRILYTMYEKGLTPDKAYHKCADTVGAVLGSYHPHGDASVYDALVRLAQSFSMRYMLVDGQGNFGSVDGDPPAAYRYTEARMSKIATEMLTDINKDTVPFVSNYDDRLQEPAVLPSRYPNLLVNGSVGIAVGMATNIPPHNLGEVIDGLHLLIENPDCTLDEMMERIQGPDFPTGGIIMGRAGIRAAYATGRARITLRGKTELEKLHGRDAIIVTEIPYMVNKARMIEHIAELVKDKRIDGIYHIQDESSREGMRVVIELKKDANPEIVRNKLFSYTSLQSTVSVNMLALVDGEPKTLSLKQMLEYYLQFQVEVIRRRTEFDLNKAKKRAHLLQGFLVAIDYIDEVIAILRASKTIPEGKQRLIQRFAEVDMSALLDRAQYDVAQYHLEHQIGLSEEQAEAIVQMRLGQLTGMERQKVSDELYALLQKISEFIDILADEQRIYAIILQDLEEIRRKYSDPRRTQIESVSGEVDIEDLIPVEECVVTYTNNGYMKRMPVDVYKTQRRGGRGVSGMKQREEDFVSEMFISSSHDHILFISNKGIMYRLKCYEIPEGSKTSRGYNIVNLLPLSDGEKIAAMLRVSDFEDGKYVIMVTKNGKIKRTALSAYKNVRKNGLIAIGLDEDDEIAGVRLTDGDARLFVATRNGMALRMQETDVRPMSRSAHGVRAIKLREGDCVVSMAREREGATLLTVTENGYGKRAALEDYRIQNRGGYGLTNYKVDAERGFVCGIKVVDEEDDIIFISTDGIVIRVRCSDIRLMGRTAKGVRVMRLAGADNKVVAFTRAEHDDSAEMQEVEALTPEEEAAQAAEERETLEAERSIPEEPLPEEEEDSVE
;
A
#
# COMPACT_ATOMS: atom_id res chain seq x y z
N MET A 1 -21.66 42.10 -24.39
CA MET A 1 -21.91 41.74 -25.78
C MET A 1 -20.60 41.69 -26.50
N ASP A 2 -20.07 40.50 -26.65
CA ASP A 2 -19.13 40.17 -27.73
C ASP A 2 -19.09 38.66 -27.86
N GLU A 3 -19.90 38.19 -28.81
CA GLU A 3 -19.88 36.78 -29.23
C GLU A 3 -18.56 36.50 -29.95
N LYS A 4 -17.69 35.71 -29.31
CA LYS A 4 -16.56 35.11 -30.01
C LYS A 4 -17.07 34.13 -31.05
N LYS A 5 -17.07 34.55 -32.32
CA LYS A 5 -17.27 33.70 -33.49
C LYS A 5 -16.32 32.48 -33.39
N LYS A 6 -16.88 31.30 -33.16
CA LYS A 6 -16.17 30.03 -33.45
C LYS A 6 -15.89 30.03 -34.95
N GLN A 7 -14.61 30.06 -35.35
CA GLN A 7 -14.22 29.74 -36.70
C GLN A 7 -14.54 28.24 -36.92
N GLU A 8 -15.61 27.97 -37.66
CA GLU A 8 -15.83 26.63 -38.23
C GLU A 8 -14.79 26.42 -39.32
N ILE A 9 -13.90 25.44 -39.08
CA ILE A 9 -12.94 25.01 -40.13
C ILE A 9 -13.73 24.23 -41.16
N ASP A 10 -13.78 24.72 -42.39
CA ASP A 10 -14.45 24.04 -43.50
C ASP A 10 -13.60 22.87 -43.99
N PHE A 11 -14.08 21.67 -43.75
CA PHE A 11 -13.44 20.39 -44.13
C PHE A 11 -14.00 19.84 -45.48
N SER A 12 -14.75 20.61 -46.24
CA SER A 12 -15.44 20.13 -47.47
C SER A 12 -14.56 19.61 -48.61
N ASN A 13 -13.23 19.82 -48.50
CA ASN A 13 -12.26 19.45 -49.54
C ASN A 13 -11.34 18.25 -49.23
N THR A 14 -11.56 17.50 -48.13
CA THR A 14 -10.77 16.33 -47.82
C THR A 14 -11.52 15.04 -48.19
N HIS A 15 -10.93 14.20 -49.03
CA HIS A 15 -11.42 12.83 -49.32
C HIS A 15 -11.29 11.88 -48.09
N GLN A 16 -10.98 12.40 -46.92
CA GLN A 16 -10.87 11.64 -45.66
C GLN A 16 -12.12 11.83 -44.82
N LYS A 17 -12.61 10.72 -44.25
CA LYS A 17 -13.72 10.75 -43.31
C LYS A 17 -13.23 11.30 -41.97
N ILE A 18 -13.56 12.55 -41.68
CA ILE A 18 -13.23 13.19 -40.40
C ILE A 18 -14.33 12.82 -39.40
N ILE A 19 -13.95 12.14 -38.33
CA ILE A 19 -14.83 11.80 -37.22
C ILE A 19 -14.49 12.78 -36.08
N PRO A 20 -15.45 13.63 -35.64
CA PRO A 20 -15.22 14.51 -34.50
C PRO A 20 -15.11 13.64 -33.22
N VAL A 21 -14.03 13.82 -32.50
CA VAL A 21 -13.78 13.14 -31.20
C VAL A 21 -13.68 14.21 -30.13
N GLU A 22 -14.42 14.03 -29.06
CA GLU A 22 -14.30 14.90 -27.90
C GLU A 22 -13.03 14.56 -27.12
N ILE A 23 -12.13 15.54 -26.96
CA ILE A 23 -10.82 15.36 -26.33
C ILE A 23 -10.92 14.78 -24.91
N GLY A 24 -11.97 15.14 -24.16
CA GLY A 24 -12.19 14.61 -22.81
C GLY A 24 -12.42 13.10 -22.80
N ASN A 25 -13.28 12.61 -23.69
CA ASN A 25 -13.59 11.18 -23.82
C ASN A 25 -12.40 10.38 -24.34
N GLU A 26 -11.68 10.93 -25.33
CA GLU A 26 -10.48 10.27 -25.88
C GLU A 26 -9.36 10.17 -24.84
N MET A 27 -9.11 11.25 -24.11
CA MET A 27 -8.11 11.27 -23.02
C MET A 27 -8.49 10.29 -21.91
N GLN A 28 -9.76 10.24 -21.53
CA GLN A 28 -10.23 9.29 -20.51
C GLN A 28 -10.02 7.84 -20.95
N LYS A 29 -10.38 7.51 -22.17
CA LYS A 29 -10.21 6.17 -22.75
C LYS A 29 -8.74 5.79 -22.85
N SER A 30 -7.93 6.66 -23.46
CA SER A 30 -6.49 6.42 -23.63
C SER A 30 -5.75 6.31 -22.28
N PHE A 31 -6.15 7.11 -21.28
CA PHE A 31 -5.58 6.99 -19.93
C PHE A 31 -5.97 5.69 -19.25
N LEU A 32 -7.22 5.24 -19.42
CA LEU A 32 -7.67 3.96 -18.88
C LEU A 32 -6.90 2.79 -19.52
N ASP A 33 -6.77 2.79 -20.84
CA ASP A 33 -6.05 1.75 -21.59
C ASP A 33 -4.56 1.73 -21.16
N TYR A 34 -3.94 2.92 -21.04
CA TYR A 34 -2.56 3.03 -20.51
C TYR A 34 -2.44 2.52 -19.08
N ALA A 35 -3.35 2.94 -18.19
CA ALA A 35 -3.35 2.50 -16.79
C ALA A 35 -3.49 0.98 -16.68
N MET A 36 -4.43 0.38 -17.42
CA MET A 36 -4.63 -1.07 -17.47
C MET A 36 -3.38 -1.80 -17.99
N SER A 37 -2.76 -1.30 -19.06
CA SER A 37 -1.52 -1.85 -19.60
C SER A 37 -0.38 -1.80 -18.57
N VAL A 38 -0.19 -0.68 -17.86
CA VAL A 38 0.86 -0.55 -16.84
C VAL A 38 0.58 -1.45 -15.64
N ILE A 39 -0.67 -1.62 -15.23
CA ILE A 39 -1.05 -2.47 -14.11
C ILE A 39 -0.82 -3.95 -14.46
N VAL A 40 -1.42 -4.44 -15.55
CA VAL A 40 -1.47 -5.87 -15.88
C VAL A 40 -0.20 -6.34 -16.61
N ALA A 41 0.34 -5.53 -17.53
CA ALA A 41 1.41 -5.97 -18.43
C ALA A 41 2.80 -5.39 -18.12
N ARG A 42 2.99 -4.67 -16.99
CA ARG A 42 4.30 -4.06 -16.69
C ARG A 42 4.73 -4.11 -15.22
N ALA A 43 3.91 -3.54 -14.31
CA ALA A 43 4.39 -3.17 -12.97
C ALA A 43 4.12 -4.22 -11.89
N LEU A 44 3.01 -4.96 -11.98
CA LEU A 44 2.60 -5.90 -10.95
C LEU A 44 3.02 -7.34 -11.29
N PRO A 45 3.40 -8.14 -10.27
CA PRO A 45 3.68 -9.56 -10.42
C PRO A 45 2.39 -10.38 -10.46
N ASP A 46 2.42 -11.52 -11.17
CA ASP A 46 1.38 -12.54 -11.06
C ASP A 46 1.55 -13.31 -9.74
N VAL A 47 0.45 -13.64 -9.07
CA VAL A 47 0.50 -14.34 -7.77
C VAL A 47 1.07 -15.76 -7.90
N ARG A 48 0.92 -16.40 -9.06
CA ARG A 48 1.28 -17.80 -9.33
C ARG A 48 2.78 -18.00 -9.45
N ASP A 49 3.48 -17.17 -10.26
CA ASP A 49 4.93 -17.29 -10.48
C ASP A 49 5.77 -16.14 -9.89
N GLY A 50 5.11 -15.10 -9.38
CA GLY A 50 5.78 -13.96 -8.75
C GLY A 50 6.56 -13.06 -9.71
N LEU A 51 6.38 -13.22 -11.01
CA LEU A 51 7.13 -12.49 -12.01
C LEU A 51 6.32 -11.38 -12.68
N LYS A 52 7.01 -10.31 -13.01
CA LYS A 52 6.51 -9.34 -13.98
C LYS A 52 6.74 -9.87 -15.40
N PRO A 53 5.99 -9.39 -16.41
CA PRO A 53 6.16 -9.87 -17.79
C PRO A 53 7.59 -9.81 -18.31
N VAL A 54 8.33 -8.73 -18.03
CA VAL A 54 9.74 -8.61 -18.46
C VAL A 54 10.64 -9.70 -17.87
N HIS A 55 10.47 -10.03 -16.57
CA HIS A 55 11.27 -11.07 -15.91
C HIS A 55 10.94 -12.46 -16.48
N ARG A 56 9.66 -12.75 -16.69
CA ARG A 56 9.17 -13.99 -17.28
C ARG A 56 9.74 -14.18 -18.69
N ARG A 57 9.72 -13.14 -19.51
CA ARG A 57 10.27 -13.15 -20.87
C ARG A 57 11.77 -13.35 -20.90
N ILE A 58 12.51 -12.76 -19.96
CA ILE A 58 13.97 -12.98 -19.83
C ILE A 58 14.26 -14.45 -19.53
N LEU A 59 13.62 -15.05 -18.52
CA LEU A 59 13.86 -16.42 -18.13
C LEU A 59 13.42 -17.41 -19.22
N TYR A 60 12.27 -17.16 -19.86
CA TYR A 60 11.79 -17.99 -20.96
C TYR A 60 12.72 -17.93 -22.17
N THR A 61 13.20 -16.75 -22.58
CA THR A 61 14.18 -16.59 -23.65
C THR A 61 15.50 -17.31 -23.34
N MET A 62 15.98 -17.21 -22.09
CA MET A 62 17.17 -17.95 -21.66
C MET A 62 16.98 -19.46 -21.75
N TYR A 63 15.79 -19.96 -21.41
CA TYR A 63 15.43 -21.37 -21.52
C TYR A 63 15.41 -21.85 -22.98
N GLU A 64 14.75 -21.11 -23.89
CA GLU A 64 14.69 -21.43 -25.32
C GLU A 64 16.09 -21.46 -25.97
N LYS A 65 16.98 -20.57 -25.57
CA LYS A 65 18.37 -20.53 -26.01
C LYS A 65 19.25 -21.59 -25.34
N GLY A 66 18.70 -22.34 -24.39
CA GLY A 66 19.45 -23.39 -23.68
C GLY A 66 20.56 -22.84 -22.79
N LEU A 67 20.40 -21.59 -22.26
CA LEU A 67 21.35 -20.96 -21.34
C LEU A 67 21.16 -21.48 -19.91
N THR A 68 21.31 -22.77 -19.75
CA THR A 68 21.14 -23.50 -18.49
C THR A 68 22.40 -23.42 -17.62
N PRO A 69 22.33 -23.73 -16.32
CA PRO A 69 23.45 -23.57 -15.38
C PRO A 69 24.68 -24.47 -15.71
N ASP A 70 24.49 -25.53 -16.47
CA ASP A 70 25.52 -26.47 -16.93
C ASP A 70 26.25 -25.97 -18.18
N LYS A 71 25.77 -24.96 -18.86
CA LYS A 71 26.33 -24.38 -20.08
C LYS A 71 27.25 -23.22 -19.79
N ALA A 72 28.01 -22.78 -20.81
CA ALA A 72 28.85 -21.60 -20.73
C ALA A 72 28.00 -20.33 -20.57
N TYR A 73 28.63 -19.29 -20.02
CA TYR A 73 28.04 -17.95 -19.99
C TYR A 73 27.94 -17.36 -21.40
N HIS A 74 26.90 -16.62 -21.67
CA HIS A 74 26.70 -15.86 -22.90
C HIS A 74 26.61 -14.37 -22.60
N LYS A 75 27.01 -13.53 -23.57
CA LYS A 75 26.89 -12.08 -23.43
C LYS A 75 25.45 -11.67 -23.14
N CYS A 76 25.26 -10.78 -22.18
CA CYS A 76 23.93 -10.25 -21.87
C CYS A 76 23.27 -9.61 -23.09
N ALA A 77 24.06 -9.05 -24.00
CA ALA A 77 23.61 -8.53 -25.29
C ALA A 77 22.82 -9.54 -26.12
N ASP A 78 23.22 -10.82 -26.12
CA ASP A 78 22.52 -11.88 -26.84
C ASP A 78 21.14 -12.16 -26.24
N THR A 79 21.04 -12.21 -24.92
CA THR A 79 19.75 -12.40 -24.23
C THR A 79 18.84 -11.18 -24.40
N VAL A 80 19.37 -9.96 -24.17
CA VAL A 80 18.62 -8.70 -24.30
C VAL A 80 18.07 -8.55 -25.73
N GLY A 81 18.93 -8.75 -26.74
CA GLY A 81 18.52 -8.67 -28.15
C GLY A 81 17.43 -9.69 -28.53
N ALA A 82 17.52 -10.91 -28.03
CA ALA A 82 16.50 -11.93 -28.27
C ALA A 82 15.17 -11.62 -27.59
N VAL A 83 15.19 -11.14 -26.33
CA VAL A 83 13.98 -10.70 -25.61
C VAL A 83 13.27 -9.59 -26.35
N LEU A 84 14.03 -8.58 -26.82
CA LEU A 84 13.48 -7.45 -27.60
C LEU A 84 12.85 -7.90 -28.91
N GLY A 85 13.58 -8.71 -29.66
CA GLY A 85 13.12 -9.15 -30.97
C GLY A 85 11.95 -10.11 -30.95
N SER A 86 11.81 -10.92 -29.88
CA SER A 86 10.82 -11.99 -29.84
C SER A 86 9.59 -11.68 -28.96
N TYR A 87 9.76 -10.99 -27.82
CA TYR A 87 8.72 -10.95 -26.79
C TYR A 87 8.45 -9.59 -26.19
N HIS A 88 9.44 -8.67 -26.12
CA HIS A 88 9.32 -7.44 -25.34
C HIS A 88 9.69 -6.19 -26.13
N PRO A 89 8.76 -5.56 -26.88
CA PRO A 89 9.05 -4.45 -27.80
C PRO A 89 9.21 -3.12 -27.05
N HIS A 90 10.22 -3.02 -26.15
CA HIS A 90 10.54 -1.83 -25.38
C HIS A 90 12.06 -1.57 -25.42
N GLY A 91 12.53 -0.51 -24.76
CA GLY A 91 13.96 -0.15 -24.78
C GLY A 91 14.87 -1.23 -24.17
N ASP A 92 16.06 -1.42 -24.77
CA ASP A 92 17.08 -2.38 -24.35
C ASP A 92 17.57 -2.16 -22.92
N ALA A 93 17.71 -0.89 -22.51
CA ALA A 93 18.07 -0.54 -21.13
C ALA A 93 17.11 -1.14 -20.10
N SER A 94 15.79 -1.09 -20.36
CA SER A 94 14.79 -1.62 -19.43
C SER A 94 14.88 -3.15 -19.25
N VAL A 95 15.16 -3.87 -20.33
CA VAL A 95 15.38 -5.32 -20.30
C VAL A 95 16.68 -5.66 -19.60
N TYR A 96 17.75 -4.90 -19.89
CA TYR A 96 19.04 -5.12 -19.25
C TYR A 96 19.00 -4.85 -17.77
N ASP A 97 18.40 -3.74 -17.33
CA ASP A 97 18.24 -3.40 -15.90
C ASP A 97 17.44 -4.47 -15.15
N ALA A 98 16.40 -5.03 -15.78
CA ALA A 98 15.65 -6.14 -15.21
C ALA A 98 16.52 -7.41 -15.07
N LEU A 99 17.29 -7.76 -16.12
CA LEU A 99 18.21 -8.89 -16.09
C LEU A 99 19.29 -8.71 -15.01
N VAL A 100 19.87 -7.52 -14.92
CA VAL A 100 20.88 -7.15 -13.91
C VAL A 100 20.32 -7.37 -12.51
N ARG A 101 19.11 -6.88 -12.25
CA ARG A 101 18.48 -7.03 -10.93
C ARG A 101 18.29 -8.49 -10.53
N LEU A 102 17.94 -9.36 -11.48
CA LEU A 102 17.80 -10.80 -11.23
C LEU A 102 19.14 -11.48 -10.87
N ALA A 103 20.28 -10.86 -11.18
CA ALA A 103 21.63 -11.34 -10.90
C ALA A 103 22.28 -10.70 -9.66
N GLN A 104 21.66 -9.71 -9.03
CA GLN A 104 22.23 -8.99 -7.89
C GLN A 104 21.93 -9.70 -6.57
N SER A 105 22.95 -10.12 -5.85
CA SER A 105 22.84 -10.81 -4.56
C SER A 105 22.31 -9.93 -3.41
N PHE A 106 22.41 -8.60 -3.55
CA PHE A 106 21.87 -7.62 -2.61
C PHE A 106 20.44 -7.17 -2.94
N SER A 107 19.94 -7.52 -4.14
CA SER A 107 18.56 -7.22 -4.58
C SER A 107 17.63 -8.42 -4.48
N MET A 108 18.14 -9.63 -4.79
CA MET A 108 17.38 -10.87 -4.80
C MET A 108 17.78 -11.77 -3.63
N ARG A 109 16.80 -12.31 -2.92
CA ARG A 109 17.08 -13.28 -1.84
C ARG A 109 17.63 -14.59 -2.42
N TYR A 110 17.09 -15.02 -3.56
CA TYR A 110 17.56 -16.13 -4.38
C TYR A 110 17.70 -15.66 -5.83
N MET A 111 18.93 -15.49 -6.30
CA MET A 111 19.18 -14.99 -7.66
C MET A 111 18.62 -15.93 -8.71
N LEU A 112 17.94 -15.38 -9.72
CA LEU A 112 17.39 -16.13 -10.85
C LEU A 112 18.33 -16.16 -12.05
N VAL A 113 19.29 -15.24 -12.11
CA VAL A 113 20.34 -15.15 -13.13
C VAL A 113 21.69 -15.30 -12.45
N ASP A 114 22.54 -16.13 -13.03
CA ASP A 114 23.95 -16.30 -12.68
C ASP A 114 24.76 -15.41 -13.62
N GLY A 115 25.32 -14.33 -13.08
CA GLY A 115 26.02 -13.28 -13.82
C GLY A 115 27.52 -13.34 -13.65
N GLN A 116 28.27 -13.06 -14.73
CA GLN A 116 29.72 -12.90 -14.72
C GLN A 116 30.11 -11.49 -15.21
N GLY A 117 30.85 -10.77 -14.38
CA GLY A 117 31.26 -9.39 -14.66
C GLY A 117 30.76 -8.43 -13.59
N ASN A 118 30.68 -7.15 -13.94
CA ASN A 118 30.17 -6.11 -13.02
C ASN A 118 28.67 -5.91 -13.24
N PHE A 119 27.86 -6.35 -12.26
CA PHE A 119 26.40 -6.18 -12.20
C PHE A 119 25.98 -5.08 -11.21
N GLY A 120 26.86 -4.13 -10.91
CA GLY A 120 26.62 -3.08 -9.92
C GLY A 120 27.01 -3.49 -8.51
N SER A 121 26.93 -2.54 -7.59
CA SER A 121 27.29 -2.75 -6.18
C SER A 121 26.25 -2.17 -5.22
N VAL A 122 26.37 -2.49 -3.95
CA VAL A 122 25.56 -1.91 -2.87
C VAL A 122 25.88 -0.43 -2.65
N ASP A 123 26.98 0.07 -3.18
CA ASP A 123 27.35 1.48 -3.20
C ASP A 123 26.61 2.30 -4.26
N GLY A 124 25.84 1.60 -5.11
CA GLY A 124 25.07 2.22 -6.16
C GLY A 124 25.85 2.40 -7.46
N ASP A 125 27.00 1.75 -7.60
CA ASP A 125 27.71 1.71 -8.88
C ASP A 125 26.83 1.07 -9.94
N PRO A 126 26.76 1.64 -11.15
CA PRO A 126 26.01 1.06 -12.24
C PRO A 126 26.66 -0.23 -12.75
N PRO A 127 25.87 -1.15 -13.34
CA PRO A 127 26.42 -2.30 -14.03
C PRO A 127 27.25 -1.88 -15.23
N ALA A 128 28.22 -2.70 -15.64
CA ALA A 128 28.90 -2.50 -16.91
C ALA A 128 27.93 -2.68 -18.09
N ALA A 129 28.19 -2.06 -19.23
CA ALA A 129 27.33 -2.19 -20.41
C ALA A 129 27.16 -3.69 -20.80
N TYR A 130 25.95 -4.05 -21.26
CA TYR A 130 25.54 -5.44 -21.55
C TYR A 130 26.44 -6.21 -22.57
N ARG A 131 27.26 -5.48 -23.35
CA ARG A 131 28.26 -6.09 -24.24
C ARG A 131 29.47 -6.65 -23.50
N TYR A 132 29.70 -6.25 -22.26
CA TYR A 132 30.80 -6.74 -21.41
C TYR A 132 30.39 -7.83 -20.44
N THR A 133 29.18 -7.73 -19.88
CA THR A 133 28.64 -8.70 -18.91
C THR A 133 28.16 -9.98 -19.61
N GLU A 134 28.21 -11.07 -18.88
CA GLU A 134 27.75 -12.38 -19.33
C GLU A 134 26.78 -12.98 -18.31
N ALA A 135 25.84 -13.77 -18.78
CA ALA A 135 24.81 -14.36 -17.92
C ALA A 135 24.34 -15.73 -18.41
N ARG A 136 23.79 -16.50 -17.50
CA ARG A 136 23.03 -17.72 -17.71
C ARG A 136 21.99 -17.88 -16.62
N MET A 137 21.05 -18.81 -16.75
CA MET A 137 20.10 -19.09 -15.66
C MET A 137 20.85 -19.63 -14.43
N SER A 138 20.37 -19.26 -13.25
CA SER A 138 20.79 -19.92 -12.01
C SER A 138 20.11 -21.29 -11.85
N LYS A 139 20.63 -22.14 -10.96
CA LYS A 139 20.06 -23.47 -10.71
C LYS A 139 18.60 -23.39 -10.22
N ILE A 140 18.28 -22.45 -9.35
CA ILE A 140 16.91 -22.30 -8.83
C ILE A 140 15.94 -21.77 -9.90
N ALA A 141 16.41 -20.97 -10.86
CA ALA A 141 15.58 -20.49 -11.96
C ALA A 141 15.10 -21.63 -12.89
N THR A 142 15.88 -22.71 -13.03
CA THR A 142 15.43 -23.85 -13.82
C THR A 142 14.24 -24.58 -13.22
N GLU A 143 14.06 -24.52 -11.90
CA GLU A 143 12.89 -25.09 -11.20
C GLU A 143 11.60 -24.31 -11.52
N MET A 144 11.69 -23.04 -11.94
CA MET A 144 10.53 -22.26 -12.38
C MET A 144 10.02 -22.69 -13.76
N LEU A 145 10.87 -23.32 -14.57
CA LEU A 145 10.59 -23.70 -15.96
C LEU A 145 10.42 -25.22 -16.13
N THR A 146 10.55 -25.97 -15.04
CA THR A 146 10.41 -27.42 -15.06
C THR A 146 9.04 -27.82 -15.62
N ASP A 147 9.03 -28.78 -16.51
CA ASP A 147 7.83 -29.31 -17.18
C ASP A 147 7.03 -28.29 -18.04
N ILE A 148 7.60 -27.14 -18.41
CA ILE A 148 6.93 -26.13 -19.27
C ILE A 148 6.52 -26.73 -20.64
N ASN A 149 7.26 -27.73 -21.14
CA ASN A 149 6.99 -28.43 -22.40
C ASN A 149 5.91 -29.49 -22.28
N LYS A 150 5.27 -29.65 -21.12
CA LYS A 150 4.23 -30.67 -20.88
C LYS A 150 2.83 -30.02 -20.76
N ASP A 151 2.60 -28.91 -21.43
CA ASP A 151 1.32 -28.19 -21.45
C ASP A 151 0.80 -27.81 -20.06
N THR A 152 1.72 -27.58 -19.11
CA THR A 152 1.42 -27.26 -17.73
C THR A 152 0.83 -25.88 -17.52
N VAL A 153 1.11 -24.96 -18.43
CA VAL A 153 0.66 -23.55 -18.38
C VAL A 153 0.13 -23.11 -19.74
N PRO A 154 -0.78 -22.13 -19.78
CA PRO A 154 -1.26 -21.58 -21.03
C PRO A 154 -0.20 -20.74 -21.72
N PHE A 155 -0.15 -20.82 -23.05
CA PHE A 155 0.63 -19.96 -23.92
C PHE A 155 -0.26 -18.95 -24.61
N VAL A 156 0.25 -17.74 -24.80
CA VAL A 156 -0.42 -16.62 -25.47
C VAL A 156 0.45 -16.12 -26.62
N SER A 157 -0.17 -15.48 -27.62
CA SER A 157 0.58 -14.83 -28.70
C SER A 157 1.47 -13.71 -28.13
N ASN A 158 2.67 -13.58 -28.71
CA ASN A 158 3.53 -12.44 -28.46
C ASN A 158 2.96 -11.16 -29.12
N TYR A 159 3.67 -10.04 -29.03
CA TYR A 159 3.21 -8.72 -29.49
C TYR A 159 2.92 -8.62 -31.01
N ASP A 160 3.45 -9.51 -31.84
CA ASP A 160 3.28 -9.50 -33.32
C ASP A 160 2.60 -10.78 -33.86
N ASP A 161 2.04 -11.62 -32.98
CA ASP A 161 1.34 -12.88 -33.27
C ASP A 161 2.19 -13.95 -34.02
N ARG A 162 3.52 -13.80 -34.06
CA ARG A 162 4.41 -14.76 -34.74
C ARG A 162 4.90 -15.89 -33.85
N LEU A 163 5.01 -15.62 -32.56
CA LEU A 163 5.50 -16.56 -31.56
C LEU A 163 4.50 -16.67 -30.40
N GLN A 164 4.69 -17.68 -29.60
CA GLN A 164 3.93 -17.86 -28.38
C GLN A 164 4.84 -17.73 -27.16
N GLU A 165 4.34 -17.07 -26.11
CA GLU A 165 5.01 -16.93 -24.83
C GLU A 165 4.15 -17.50 -23.71
N PRO A 166 4.74 -18.05 -22.63
CA PRO A 166 3.96 -18.53 -21.50
C PRO A 166 3.30 -17.38 -20.77
N ALA A 167 2.00 -17.50 -20.52
CA ALA A 167 1.26 -16.52 -19.72
C ALA A 167 1.77 -16.46 -18.27
N VAL A 168 2.26 -17.59 -17.75
CA VAL A 168 2.82 -17.79 -16.41
C VAL A 168 3.82 -18.95 -16.46
N LEU A 169 4.84 -18.96 -15.59
CA LEU A 169 5.75 -20.11 -15.48
C LEU A 169 5.22 -21.12 -14.48
N PRO A 170 5.48 -22.44 -14.65
CA PRO A 170 4.98 -23.50 -13.76
C PRO A 170 5.52 -23.45 -12.33
N SER A 171 6.62 -22.78 -12.11
CA SER A 171 7.26 -22.42 -10.83
C SER A 171 7.03 -23.38 -9.66
N ARG A 172 7.92 -24.38 -9.48
CA ARG A 172 7.82 -25.40 -8.42
C ARG A 172 7.98 -24.88 -6.99
N TYR A 173 8.21 -23.56 -6.81
CA TYR A 173 8.29 -22.90 -5.50
C TYR A 173 7.63 -21.52 -5.55
N PRO A 174 7.13 -20.99 -4.43
CA PRO A 174 6.36 -19.74 -4.38
C PRO A 174 7.28 -18.51 -4.49
N ASN A 175 7.79 -18.25 -5.69
CA ASN A 175 8.78 -17.21 -5.97
C ASN A 175 8.30 -15.80 -5.54
N LEU A 176 6.98 -15.53 -5.59
CA LEU A 176 6.44 -14.23 -5.15
C LEU A 176 6.80 -13.89 -3.70
N LEU A 177 6.69 -14.86 -2.80
CA LEU A 177 7.07 -14.68 -1.39
C LEU A 177 8.58 -14.81 -1.19
N VAL A 178 9.22 -15.77 -1.87
CA VAL A 178 10.64 -16.08 -1.68
C VAL A 178 11.53 -14.92 -2.11
N ASN A 179 11.29 -14.31 -3.27
CA ASN A 179 12.07 -13.18 -3.77
C ASN A 179 11.38 -11.82 -3.60
N GLY A 180 10.08 -11.81 -3.29
CA GLY A 180 9.33 -10.58 -3.21
C GLY A 180 9.15 -9.89 -4.57
N SER A 181 8.54 -8.72 -4.56
CA SER A 181 8.38 -7.87 -5.74
C SER A 181 8.14 -6.42 -5.36
N VAL A 182 8.77 -5.48 -6.06
CA VAL A 182 8.56 -4.05 -5.90
C VAL A 182 8.16 -3.45 -7.24
N GLY A 183 7.06 -2.71 -7.31
CA GLY A 183 6.58 -2.10 -8.55
C GLY A 183 5.66 -0.92 -8.30
N ILE A 184 5.74 0.08 -9.20
CA ILE A 184 4.92 1.27 -9.19
C ILE A 184 4.05 1.26 -10.44
N ALA A 185 2.74 1.17 -10.27
CA ALA A 185 1.74 1.24 -11.33
C ALA A 185 0.96 2.56 -11.27
N VAL A 186 -0.01 2.72 -12.16
CA VAL A 186 -0.89 3.90 -12.11
C VAL A 186 -1.90 3.74 -10.97
N GLY A 187 -1.87 4.65 -10.02
CA GLY A 187 -2.78 4.67 -8.88
C GLY A 187 -2.52 3.62 -7.79
N MET A 188 -1.54 2.72 -7.96
CA MET A 188 -1.21 1.68 -7.00
C MET A 188 0.26 1.27 -7.08
N ALA A 189 0.77 0.67 -6.01
CA ALA A 189 2.13 0.16 -5.94
C ALA A 189 2.15 -1.17 -5.21
N THR A 190 3.07 -2.05 -5.57
CA THR A 190 3.35 -3.27 -4.83
C THR A 190 4.70 -3.20 -4.16
N ASN A 191 4.79 -3.74 -2.95
CA ASN A 191 6.04 -3.91 -2.23
C ASN A 191 5.93 -5.14 -1.33
N ILE A 192 6.21 -6.30 -1.91
CA ILE A 192 6.20 -7.59 -1.24
C ILE A 192 7.62 -7.91 -0.83
N PRO A 193 7.92 -8.01 0.48
CA PRO A 193 9.26 -8.33 0.95
C PRO A 193 9.62 -9.79 0.66
N PRO A 194 10.92 -10.09 0.49
CA PRO A 194 11.39 -11.47 0.32
C PRO A 194 11.34 -12.24 1.64
N HIS A 195 11.28 -13.59 1.53
CA HIS A 195 11.21 -14.52 2.67
C HIS A 195 12.19 -15.68 2.51
N ASN A 196 12.46 -16.36 3.61
CA ASN A 196 13.27 -17.57 3.60
C ASN A 196 12.52 -18.72 2.93
N LEU A 197 13.18 -19.40 1.99
CA LEU A 197 12.59 -20.50 1.22
C LEU A 197 12.10 -21.66 2.10
N GLY A 198 12.92 -22.05 3.08
CA GLY A 198 12.57 -23.13 4.00
C GLY A 198 11.33 -22.82 4.82
N GLU A 199 11.25 -21.60 5.37
CA GLU A 199 10.08 -21.16 6.15
C GLU A 199 8.79 -21.11 5.30
N VAL A 200 8.89 -20.64 4.05
CA VAL A 200 7.72 -20.58 3.15
C VAL A 200 7.25 -21.99 2.77
N ILE A 201 8.18 -22.93 2.56
CA ILE A 201 7.85 -24.33 2.33
C ILE A 201 7.18 -24.93 3.58
N ASP A 202 7.70 -24.68 4.79
CA ASP A 202 7.08 -25.13 6.05
C ASP A 202 5.66 -24.56 6.23
N GLY A 203 5.43 -23.32 5.78
CA GLY A 203 4.09 -22.71 5.76
C GLY A 203 3.13 -23.40 4.78
N LEU A 204 3.63 -23.82 3.60
CA LEU A 204 2.85 -24.60 2.63
C LEU A 204 2.53 -26.01 3.16
N HIS A 205 3.46 -26.66 3.83
CA HIS A 205 3.21 -27.94 4.51
C HIS A 205 2.08 -27.82 5.52
N LEU A 206 2.15 -26.78 6.38
CA LEU A 206 1.09 -26.52 7.35
C LEU A 206 -0.27 -26.30 6.68
N LEU A 207 -0.31 -25.52 5.58
CA LEU A 207 -1.55 -25.22 4.86
C LEU A 207 -2.17 -26.47 4.22
N ILE A 208 -1.36 -27.37 3.69
CA ILE A 208 -1.81 -28.64 3.11
C ILE A 208 -2.35 -29.59 4.20
N GLU A 209 -1.66 -29.67 5.36
CA GLU A 209 -2.10 -30.50 6.50
C GLU A 209 -3.33 -29.95 7.21
N ASN A 210 -3.41 -28.61 7.36
CA ASN A 210 -4.50 -27.92 8.01
C ASN A 210 -4.93 -26.67 7.21
N PRO A 211 -5.89 -26.79 6.27
CA PRO A 211 -6.38 -25.68 5.48
C PRO A 211 -6.98 -24.52 6.31
N ASP A 212 -7.50 -24.84 7.51
CA ASP A 212 -8.10 -23.87 8.43
C ASP A 212 -7.09 -23.26 9.42
N CYS A 213 -5.78 -23.45 9.19
CA CYS A 213 -4.74 -22.94 10.06
C CYS A 213 -4.89 -21.42 10.30
N THR A 214 -4.64 -21.02 11.54
CA THR A 214 -4.68 -19.63 11.97
C THR A 214 -3.44 -18.86 11.52
N LEU A 215 -3.52 -17.52 11.55
CA LEU A 215 -2.36 -16.68 11.26
C LEU A 215 -1.22 -16.91 12.25
N ASP A 216 -1.52 -17.19 13.50
CA ASP A 216 -0.51 -17.43 14.54
C ASP A 216 0.28 -18.70 14.27
N GLU A 217 -0.38 -19.81 13.97
CA GLU A 217 0.25 -21.07 13.57
C GLU A 217 1.12 -20.89 12.31
N MET A 218 0.65 -20.10 11.35
CA MET A 218 1.42 -19.81 10.14
C MET A 218 2.67 -18.96 10.44
N MET A 219 2.58 -18.01 11.39
CA MET A 219 3.71 -17.18 11.82
C MET A 219 4.73 -17.94 12.69
N GLU A 220 4.39 -19.08 13.23
CA GLU A 220 5.37 -20.00 13.84
C GLU A 220 6.29 -20.63 12.79
N ARG A 221 5.78 -20.86 11.57
CA ARG A 221 6.53 -21.41 10.44
C ARG A 221 7.23 -20.32 9.64
N ILE A 222 6.50 -19.27 9.26
CA ILE A 222 7.01 -18.11 8.49
C ILE A 222 7.15 -16.94 9.46
N GLN A 223 8.34 -16.82 10.06
CA GLN A 223 8.57 -15.87 11.14
C GLN A 223 8.48 -14.40 10.71
N GLY A 224 8.84 -14.10 9.46
CA GLY A 224 8.87 -12.75 8.93
C GLY A 224 9.64 -12.64 7.62
N PRO A 225 9.72 -11.44 7.02
CA PRO A 225 10.59 -11.18 5.88
C PRO A 225 12.04 -11.55 6.14
N ASP A 226 12.75 -11.97 5.09
CA ASP A 226 14.17 -12.34 5.13
C ASP A 226 14.90 -11.64 3.99
N PHE A 227 15.54 -10.51 4.30
CA PHE A 227 16.16 -9.64 3.31
C PHE A 227 17.54 -10.14 2.88
N PRO A 228 17.93 -9.99 1.61
CA PRO A 228 19.24 -10.42 1.10
C PRO A 228 20.41 -9.73 1.80
N THR A 229 20.23 -8.49 2.26
CA THR A 229 21.25 -7.70 2.98
C THR A 229 21.28 -7.94 4.50
N GLY A 230 20.45 -8.88 5.02
CA GLY A 230 20.35 -9.14 6.47
C GLY A 230 19.62 -8.03 7.21
N GLY A 231 20.22 -7.53 8.28
CA GLY A 231 19.65 -6.52 9.16
C GLY A 231 18.75 -7.10 10.25
N ILE A 232 18.13 -6.20 11.02
CA ILE A 232 17.32 -6.54 12.20
C ILE A 232 15.93 -5.92 12.05
N ILE A 233 14.90 -6.75 12.05
CA ILE A 233 13.51 -6.29 12.10
C ILE A 233 13.16 -5.97 13.55
N MET A 234 12.64 -4.77 13.79
CA MET A 234 12.26 -4.27 15.11
C MET A 234 10.79 -4.56 15.40
N GLY A 235 10.53 -5.57 16.23
CA GLY A 235 9.21 -5.98 16.66
C GLY A 235 8.44 -6.86 15.66
N ARG A 236 7.46 -7.62 16.16
CA ARG A 236 6.63 -8.55 15.37
C ARG A 236 5.27 -7.97 14.95
N ALA A 237 4.84 -6.86 15.56
CA ALA A 237 3.52 -6.28 15.30
C ALA A 237 3.33 -5.86 13.83
N GLY A 238 4.37 -5.23 13.23
CA GLY A 238 4.36 -4.86 11.81
C GLY A 238 4.28 -6.08 10.88
N ILE A 239 4.99 -7.17 11.21
CA ILE A 239 4.94 -8.43 10.45
C ILE A 239 3.53 -9.02 10.51
N ARG A 240 2.96 -9.12 11.73
CA ARG A 240 1.60 -9.63 11.95
C ARG A 240 0.56 -8.85 11.16
N ALA A 241 0.63 -7.52 11.20
CA ALA A 241 -0.28 -6.65 10.45
C ALA A 241 -0.13 -6.85 8.93
N ALA A 242 1.12 -6.96 8.41
CA ALA A 242 1.38 -7.26 7.00
C ALA A 242 0.74 -8.58 6.57
N TYR A 243 0.93 -9.63 7.35
CA TYR A 243 0.43 -10.97 7.02
C TYR A 243 -1.08 -11.10 7.14
N ALA A 244 -1.70 -10.34 8.08
CA ALA A 244 -3.15 -10.32 8.23
C ALA A 244 -3.86 -9.53 7.14
N THR A 245 -3.33 -8.36 6.76
CA THR A 245 -4.07 -7.38 5.93
C THR A 245 -3.43 -7.13 4.56
N GLY A 246 -2.22 -7.63 4.34
CA GLY A 246 -1.42 -7.32 3.16
C GLY A 246 -0.78 -5.93 3.19
N ARG A 247 -0.96 -5.13 4.25
CA ARG A 247 -0.40 -3.77 4.37
C ARG A 247 0.11 -3.50 5.77
N ALA A 248 1.37 -3.06 5.87
CA ALA A 248 1.96 -2.61 7.12
C ALA A 248 3.25 -1.82 6.90
N ARG A 249 3.82 -1.34 8.00
CA ARG A 249 5.16 -0.77 8.05
C ARG A 249 6.03 -1.64 8.95
N ILE A 250 7.22 -1.98 8.48
CA ILE A 250 8.20 -2.77 9.21
C ILE A 250 9.45 -1.92 9.36
N THR A 251 9.92 -1.72 10.60
CA THR A 251 11.17 -1.02 10.86
C THR A 251 12.33 -1.99 10.74
N LEU A 252 13.27 -1.67 9.87
CA LEU A 252 14.48 -2.46 9.61
C LEU A 252 15.71 -1.64 10.01
N ARG A 253 16.57 -2.21 10.85
CA ARG A 253 17.86 -1.65 11.28
C ARG A 253 19.02 -2.37 10.63
N GLY A 254 20.08 -1.64 10.35
CA GLY A 254 21.38 -2.22 10.06
C GLY A 254 22.00 -2.86 11.31
N LYS A 255 22.81 -3.87 11.11
CA LYS A 255 23.54 -4.52 12.20
C LYS A 255 24.78 -3.72 12.54
N THR A 256 24.94 -3.44 13.85
CA THR A 256 26.08 -2.66 14.36
C THR A 256 26.73 -3.37 15.54
N GLU A 257 28.05 -3.34 15.58
CA GLU A 257 28.87 -3.90 16.66
C GLU A 257 29.76 -2.80 17.23
N LEU A 258 30.10 -2.91 18.51
CA LEU A 258 31.01 -1.98 19.17
C LEU A 258 32.38 -2.62 19.30
N GLU A 259 33.38 -1.96 18.76
CA GLU A 259 34.78 -2.39 18.86
C GLU A 259 35.68 -1.29 19.47
N LYS A 260 36.83 -1.65 19.93
CA LYS A 260 37.86 -0.69 20.32
C LYS A 260 38.97 -0.66 19.29
N LEU A 261 39.13 0.44 18.61
CA LEU A 261 40.14 0.69 17.57
C LEU A 261 41.02 1.87 17.98
N HIS A 262 42.33 1.68 17.94
CA HIS A 262 43.32 2.72 18.25
C HIS A 262 43.11 3.44 19.59
N GLY A 263 42.58 2.71 20.62
CA GLY A 263 42.29 3.28 21.94
C GLY A 263 41.05 4.17 22.00
N ARG A 264 40.15 4.09 20.98
CA ARG A 264 38.84 4.75 20.90
C ARG A 264 37.77 3.69 20.70
N ASP A 265 36.54 4.02 21.11
CA ASP A 265 35.39 3.20 20.76
C ASP A 265 35.02 3.48 19.32
N ALA A 266 34.61 2.45 18.59
CA ALA A 266 34.16 2.52 17.23
C ALA A 266 32.82 1.75 17.05
N ILE A 267 31.91 2.27 16.23
CA ILE A 267 30.70 1.59 15.80
C ILE A 267 31.01 0.99 14.42
N ILE A 268 30.95 -0.34 14.33
CA ILE A 268 31.17 -1.09 13.11
C ILE A 268 29.80 -1.45 12.52
N VAL A 269 29.52 -1.03 11.29
CA VAL A 269 28.31 -1.43 10.57
C VAL A 269 28.66 -2.61 9.68
N THR A 270 28.04 -3.77 9.94
CA THR A 270 28.27 -5.02 9.20
C THR A 270 27.15 -5.34 8.22
N GLU A 271 25.94 -4.84 8.47
CA GLU A 271 24.78 -5.00 7.59
C GLU A 271 23.98 -3.70 7.53
N ILE A 272 23.44 -3.38 6.37
CA ILE A 272 22.58 -2.19 6.17
C ILE A 272 21.15 -2.60 5.80
N PRO A 273 20.15 -1.76 6.05
CA PRO A 273 18.78 -2.04 5.66
C PRO A 273 18.63 -2.27 4.16
N TYR A 274 17.69 -3.15 3.81
CA TYR A 274 17.40 -3.49 2.41
C TYR A 274 17.06 -2.26 1.57
N MET A 275 17.60 -2.21 0.33
CA MET A 275 17.46 -1.10 -0.62
C MET A 275 18.16 0.21 -0.21
N VAL A 276 18.95 0.22 0.83
CA VAL A 276 19.78 1.38 1.21
C VAL A 276 21.07 1.38 0.40
N ASN A 277 21.44 2.54 -0.14
CA ASN A 277 22.72 2.78 -0.78
C ASN A 277 23.78 3.10 0.29
N LYS A 278 24.85 2.29 0.37
CA LYS A 278 25.88 2.40 1.40
C LYS A 278 26.66 3.71 1.29
N ALA A 279 27.10 4.08 0.10
CA ALA A 279 27.91 5.30 -0.11
C ALA A 279 27.12 6.56 0.27
N ARG A 280 25.87 6.68 -0.17
CA ARG A 280 24.99 7.81 0.22
C ARG A 280 24.69 7.86 1.71
N MET A 281 24.56 6.69 2.37
CA MET A 281 24.40 6.63 3.81
C MET A 281 25.62 7.19 4.53
N ILE A 282 26.83 6.83 4.09
CA ILE A 282 28.09 7.33 4.66
C ILE A 282 28.23 8.83 4.42
N GLU A 283 27.96 9.31 3.23
CA GLU A 283 27.95 10.75 2.89
C GLU A 283 26.99 11.52 3.80
N HIS A 284 25.76 11.03 3.97
CA HIS A 284 24.77 11.66 4.84
C HIS A 284 25.21 11.67 6.31
N ILE A 285 25.84 10.62 6.81
CA ILE A 285 26.41 10.62 8.16
C ILE A 285 27.47 11.73 8.29
N ALA A 286 28.37 11.86 7.30
CA ALA A 286 29.40 12.90 7.29
C ALA A 286 28.81 14.32 7.27
N GLU A 287 27.72 14.55 6.50
CA GLU A 287 26.99 15.81 6.48
C GLU A 287 26.39 16.14 7.86
N LEU A 288 25.73 15.16 8.52
CA LEU A 288 25.15 15.36 9.85
C LEU A 288 26.20 15.66 10.92
N VAL A 289 27.40 15.14 10.78
CA VAL A 289 28.55 15.47 11.65
C VAL A 289 29.02 16.90 11.40
N LYS A 290 29.14 17.32 10.14
CA LYS A 290 29.53 18.68 9.74
C LYS A 290 28.50 19.70 10.24
N ASP A 291 27.23 19.40 10.15
CA ASP A 291 26.10 20.24 10.62
C ASP A 291 25.90 20.19 12.13
N LYS A 292 26.76 19.46 12.86
CA LYS A 292 26.71 19.28 14.33
C LYS A 292 25.39 18.67 14.85
N ARG A 293 24.65 17.99 14.02
CA ARG A 293 23.43 17.23 14.42
C ARG A 293 23.80 15.93 15.11
N ILE A 294 24.86 15.27 14.67
CA ILE A 294 25.47 14.14 15.35
C ILE A 294 26.85 14.59 15.83
N ASP A 295 27.02 14.76 17.15
CA ASP A 295 28.31 14.99 17.75
C ASP A 295 28.87 13.68 18.33
N GLY A 296 30.18 13.62 18.51
CA GLY A 296 30.85 12.43 19.09
C GLY A 296 31.54 11.54 18.04
N ILE A 297 31.37 11.75 16.74
CA ILE A 297 32.11 11.04 15.70
C ILE A 297 33.45 11.71 15.44
N TYR A 298 34.53 10.93 15.35
CA TYR A 298 35.87 11.40 15.05
C TYR A 298 36.25 11.14 13.58
N HIS A 299 36.02 9.92 13.06
CA HIS A 299 36.38 9.51 11.71
C HIS A 299 35.39 8.48 11.18
N ILE A 300 35.20 8.46 9.86
CA ILE A 300 34.36 7.49 9.18
C ILE A 300 35.16 6.91 8.03
N GLN A 301 35.24 5.58 7.96
CA GLN A 301 35.97 4.87 6.92
C GLN A 301 35.18 3.66 6.45
N ASP A 302 35.17 3.42 5.14
CA ASP A 302 34.65 2.20 4.54
C ASP A 302 35.77 1.20 4.30
N GLU A 303 35.74 0.09 5.03
CA GLU A 303 36.69 -1.02 4.94
C GLU A 303 36.05 -2.26 4.30
N SER A 304 34.91 -2.09 3.66
CA SER A 304 34.18 -3.21 3.02
C SER A 304 35.08 -3.89 1.97
N SER A 305 35.05 -5.21 1.99
CA SER A 305 35.89 -6.04 1.11
C SER A 305 35.10 -7.25 0.58
N ARG A 306 35.79 -8.22 -0.03
CA ARG A 306 35.20 -9.51 -0.44
C ARG A 306 34.75 -10.36 0.75
N GLU A 307 35.30 -10.11 1.94
CA GLU A 307 34.94 -10.81 3.17
C GLU A 307 33.64 -10.33 3.77
N GLY A 308 33.19 -9.13 3.39
CA GLY A 308 31.89 -8.57 3.85
C GLY A 308 31.91 -7.05 3.93
N MET A 309 30.78 -6.53 4.37
CA MET A 309 30.59 -5.11 4.63
C MET A 309 31.19 -4.74 5.99
N ARG A 310 31.98 -3.66 6.01
CA ARG A 310 32.58 -3.12 7.22
C ARG A 310 32.71 -1.61 7.10
N VAL A 311 31.75 -0.86 7.64
CA VAL A 311 31.85 0.60 7.76
C VAL A 311 32.24 0.94 9.19
N VAL A 312 33.39 1.57 9.35
CA VAL A 312 33.98 1.92 10.64
C VAL A 312 33.69 3.37 10.98
N ILE A 313 33.05 3.60 12.13
CA ILE A 313 32.71 4.93 12.64
C ILE A 313 33.44 5.09 13.98
N GLU A 314 34.63 5.70 13.95
CA GLU A 314 35.43 5.96 15.16
C GLU A 314 34.83 7.13 15.95
N LEU A 315 34.77 6.97 17.27
CA LEU A 315 34.18 7.96 18.17
C LEU A 315 35.26 8.82 18.83
N LYS A 316 34.86 10.03 19.27
CA LYS A 316 35.69 10.86 20.16
C LYS A 316 35.84 10.17 21.54
N LYS A 317 36.95 10.42 22.26
CA LYS A 317 37.24 9.74 23.52
C LYS A 317 36.19 9.96 24.62
N ASP A 318 35.46 11.04 24.57
CA ASP A 318 34.43 11.49 25.52
C ASP A 318 33.00 11.17 25.06
N ALA A 319 32.85 10.58 23.89
CA ALA A 319 31.54 10.25 23.33
C ALA A 319 31.00 8.95 23.92
N ASN A 320 29.69 8.93 24.24
CA ASN A 320 29.00 7.71 24.61
C ASN A 320 28.58 6.94 23.36
N PRO A 321 29.06 5.71 23.11
CA PRO A 321 28.76 4.94 21.91
C PRO A 321 27.27 4.69 21.69
N GLU A 322 26.52 4.41 22.76
CA GLU A 322 25.08 4.13 22.69
C GLU A 322 24.27 5.35 22.24
N ILE A 323 24.65 6.54 22.74
CA ILE A 323 23.96 7.78 22.33
C ILE A 323 24.24 8.07 20.87
N VAL A 324 25.49 7.89 20.40
CA VAL A 324 25.82 8.12 18.99
C VAL A 324 25.12 7.09 18.10
N ARG A 325 25.11 5.81 18.50
CA ARG A 325 24.40 4.73 17.80
C ARG A 325 22.91 5.03 17.65
N ASN A 326 22.25 5.46 18.72
CA ASN A 326 20.83 5.83 18.68
C ASN A 326 20.56 7.05 17.79
N LYS A 327 21.45 8.05 17.75
CA LYS A 327 21.36 9.17 16.81
C LYS A 327 21.55 8.71 15.36
N LEU A 328 22.46 7.77 15.09
CA LEU A 328 22.62 7.18 13.76
C LEU A 328 21.33 6.50 13.29
N PHE A 329 20.68 5.71 14.12
CA PHE A 329 19.40 5.10 13.81
C PHE A 329 18.28 6.12 13.60
N SER A 330 18.28 7.21 14.37
CA SER A 330 17.20 8.22 14.29
C SER A 330 17.34 9.18 13.10
N TYR A 331 18.56 9.51 12.69
CA TYR A 331 18.82 10.56 11.71
C TYR A 331 19.30 10.05 10.36
N THR A 332 19.64 8.76 10.22
CA THR A 332 20.18 8.20 8.98
C THR A 332 19.40 7.00 8.48
N SER A 333 19.69 6.58 7.24
CA SER A 333 19.13 5.35 6.66
C SER A 333 19.65 4.04 7.25
N LEU A 334 20.48 4.10 8.30
CA LEU A 334 20.87 2.92 9.08
C LEU A 334 19.67 2.28 9.80
N GLN A 335 18.60 3.04 10.00
CA GLN A 335 17.27 2.53 10.26
C GLN A 335 16.32 3.03 9.18
N SER A 336 15.56 2.15 8.57
CA SER A 336 14.58 2.49 7.52
C SER A 336 13.25 1.82 7.78
N THR A 337 12.19 2.37 7.19
CA THR A 337 10.86 1.77 7.26
C THR A 337 10.51 1.15 5.92
N VAL A 338 10.28 -0.16 5.91
CA VAL A 338 9.77 -0.90 4.76
C VAL A 338 8.24 -0.86 4.80
N SER A 339 7.65 -0.13 3.85
CA SER A 339 6.19 -0.10 3.69
C SER A 339 5.76 -1.33 2.90
N VAL A 340 5.19 -2.32 3.57
CA VAL A 340 4.69 -3.55 2.93
C VAL A 340 3.34 -3.26 2.28
N ASN A 341 3.19 -3.69 1.02
CA ASN A 341 1.93 -3.71 0.28
C ASN A 341 1.91 -4.96 -0.60
N MET A 342 1.22 -6.00 -0.16
CA MET A 342 1.19 -7.32 -0.79
C MET A 342 0.15 -7.36 -1.91
N LEU A 343 0.36 -6.50 -2.92
CA LEU A 343 -0.50 -6.36 -4.09
C LEU A 343 0.05 -7.21 -5.24
N ALA A 344 -0.76 -8.13 -5.77
CA ALA A 344 -0.41 -8.99 -6.89
C ALA A 344 -1.60 -9.17 -7.85
N LEU A 345 -1.35 -9.66 -9.05
CA LEU A 345 -2.38 -10.01 -10.01
C LEU A 345 -2.93 -11.40 -9.71
N VAL A 346 -4.24 -11.49 -9.58
CA VAL A 346 -5.01 -12.72 -9.49
C VAL A 346 -5.99 -12.73 -10.65
N ASP A 347 -5.80 -13.63 -11.60
CA ASP A 347 -6.60 -13.70 -12.85
C ASP A 347 -6.67 -12.37 -13.61
N GLY A 348 -5.54 -11.62 -13.63
CA GLY A 348 -5.44 -10.32 -14.29
C GLY A 348 -5.97 -9.14 -13.48
N GLU A 349 -6.55 -9.35 -12.30
CA GLU A 349 -7.04 -8.31 -11.40
C GLU A 349 -6.05 -8.01 -10.27
N PRO A 350 -5.76 -6.74 -9.97
CA PRO A 350 -4.89 -6.38 -8.85
C PRO A 350 -5.62 -6.54 -7.51
N LYS A 351 -5.10 -7.41 -6.64
CA LYS A 351 -5.66 -7.68 -5.30
C LYS A 351 -4.59 -7.55 -4.22
N THR A 352 -4.93 -6.88 -3.11
CA THR A 352 -4.08 -6.91 -1.90
C THR A 352 -4.41 -8.17 -1.12
N LEU A 353 -3.42 -9.02 -0.91
CA LEU A 353 -3.58 -10.36 -0.37
C LEU A 353 -2.95 -10.48 1.02
N SER A 354 -3.54 -11.28 1.89
CA SER A 354 -2.89 -11.76 3.11
C SER A 354 -1.84 -12.83 2.79
N LEU A 355 -0.98 -13.15 3.76
CA LEU A 355 0.00 -14.23 3.58
C LEU A 355 -0.68 -15.56 3.23
N LYS A 356 -1.73 -15.93 3.96
CA LYS A 356 -2.48 -17.16 3.72
C LYS A 356 -3.06 -17.21 2.31
N GLN A 357 -3.70 -16.13 1.86
CA GLN A 357 -4.25 -16.06 0.49
C GLN A 357 -3.20 -16.23 -0.60
N MET A 358 -2.00 -15.66 -0.42
CA MET A 358 -0.91 -15.85 -1.39
C MET A 358 -0.48 -17.31 -1.49
N LEU A 359 -0.38 -18.00 -0.35
CA LEU A 359 -0.04 -19.42 -0.32
C LEU A 359 -1.16 -20.28 -0.88
N GLU A 360 -2.43 -19.96 -0.62
CA GLU A 360 -3.60 -20.65 -1.18
C GLU A 360 -3.65 -20.55 -2.71
N TYR A 361 -3.48 -19.34 -3.28
CA TYR A 361 -3.44 -19.17 -4.74
C TYR A 361 -2.27 -19.91 -5.39
N TYR A 362 -1.10 -19.87 -4.75
CA TYR A 362 0.04 -20.64 -5.24
C TYR A 362 -0.24 -22.16 -5.20
N LEU A 363 -0.82 -22.67 -4.10
CA LEU A 363 -1.15 -24.08 -3.95
C LEU A 363 -2.19 -24.54 -4.98
N GLN A 364 -3.26 -23.76 -5.20
CA GLN A 364 -4.26 -24.03 -6.21
C GLN A 364 -3.62 -24.09 -7.61
N PHE A 365 -2.72 -23.17 -7.92
CA PHE A 365 -1.98 -23.18 -9.17
C PHE A 365 -1.09 -24.42 -9.31
N GLN A 366 -0.41 -24.87 -8.24
CA GLN A 366 0.39 -26.08 -8.28
C GLN A 366 -0.46 -27.34 -8.52
N VAL A 367 -1.64 -27.41 -7.95
CA VAL A 367 -2.60 -28.49 -8.23
C VAL A 367 -2.94 -28.53 -9.73
N GLU A 368 -3.19 -27.38 -10.35
CA GLU A 368 -3.44 -27.28 -11.79
C GLU A 368 -2.23 -27.73 -12.62
N VAL A 369 -1.03 -27.25 -12.26
CA VAL A 369 0.24 -27.61 -12.94
C VAL A 369 0.47 -29.15 -12.90
N ILE A 370 0.32 -29.77 -11.72
CA ILE A 370 0.50 -31.21 -11.56
C ILE A 370 -0.56 -32.00 -12.33
N ARG A 371 -1.82 -31.52 -12.31
CA ARG A 371 -2.91 -32.18 -13.07
C ARG A 371 -2.62 -32.14 -14.57
N ARG A 372 -2.29 -30.98 -15.13
CA ARG A 372 -1.95 -30.82 -16.55
C ARG A 372 -0.71 -31.63 -16.95
N ARG A 373 0.33 -31.62 -16.13
CA ARG A 373 1.53 -32.45 -16.32
C ARG A 373 1.17 -33.92 -16.41
N THR A 374 0.35 -34.40 -15.46
CA THR A 374 -0.06 -35.79 -15.38
C THR A 374 -0.95 -36.18 -16.56
N GLU A 375 -1.87 -35.32 -16.98
CA GLU A 375 -2.69 -35.52 -18.20
C GLU A 375 -1.85 -35.59 -19.46
N PHE A 376 -0.85 -34.72 -19.60
CA PHE A 376 0.08 -34.75 -20.71
C PHE A 376 0.87 -36.07 -20.76
N ASP A 377 1.45 -36.45 -19.61
CA ASP A 377 2.23 -37.70 -19.50
C ASP A 377 1.34 -38.94 -19.69
N LEU A 378 0.09 -38.92 -19.20
CA LEU A 378 -0.93 -39.95 -19.44
C LEU A 378 -1.24 -40.08 -20.92
N ASN A 379 -1.54 -38.98 -21.59
CA ASN A 379 -1.87 -38.95 -23.01
C ASN A 379 -0.68 -39.44 -23.87
N LYS A 380 0.54 -39.06 -23.53
CA LYS A 380 1.76 -39.51 -24.17
C LYS A 380 1.99 -41.04 -23.95
N ALA A 381 1.77 -41.50 -22.72
CA ALA A 381 1.88 -42.91 -22.37
C ALA A 381 0.82 -43.76 -23.09
N LYS A 382 -0.46 -43.30 -23.12
CA LYS A 382 -1.55 -43.96 -23.87
C LYS A 382 -1.24 -44.05 -25.34
N LYS A 383 -0.79 -42.98 -26.00
CA LYS A 383 -0.38 -42.99 -27.42
C LYS A 383 0.75 -44.00 -27.67
N ARG A 384 1.76 -44.05 -26.82
CA ARG A 384 2.87 -44.99 -26.95
C ARG A 384 2.42 -46.44 -26.72
N ALA A 385 1.62 -46.68 -25.67
CA ALA A 385 1.05 -48.00 -25.40
C ALA A 385 0.18 -48.50 -26.56
N HIS A 386 -0.66 -47.67 -27.15
CA HIS A 386 -1.45 -47.96 -28.33
C HIS A 386 -0.60 -48.41 -29.51
N LEU A 387 0.53 -47.76 -29.79
CA LEU A 387 1.44 -48.18 -30.86
C LEU A 387 2.11 -49.54 -30.53
N LEU A 388 2.53 -49.76 -29.29
CA LEU A 388 3.15 -51.02 -28.85
C LEU A 388 2.18 -52.17 -28.90
N GLN A 389 0.91 -52.00 -28.64
CA GLN A 389 -0.14 -53.01 -28.85
C GLN A 389 -0.20 -53.43 -30.30
N GLY A 390 -0.21 -52.50 -31.24
CA GLY A 390 -0.13 -52.78 -32.69
C GLY A 390 1.13 -53.56 -33.06
N PHE A 391 2.28 -53.23 -32.47
CA PHE A 391 3.53 -53.98 -32.72
C PHE A 391 3.49 -55.40 -32.19
N LEU A 392 2.90 -55.69 -31.02
CA LEU A 392 2.74 -57.01 -30.50
C LEU A 392 1.90 -57.85 -31.46
N VAL A 393 0.78 -57.32 -31.98
CA VAL A 393 -0.04 -57.99 -32.98
C VAL A 393 0.76 -58.28 -34.26
N ALA A 394 1.51 -57.27 -34.74
CA ALA A 394 2.33 -57.46 -35.94
C ALA A 394 3.42 -58.53 -35.78
N ILE A 395 4.00 -58.65 -34.58
CA ILE A 395 5.00 -59.67 -34.27
C ILE A 395 4.36 -61.06 -34.13
N ASP A 396 3.18 -61.20 -33.54
CA ASP A 396 2.47 -62.46 -33.37
C ASP A 396 1.95 -63.01 -34.69
N TYR A 397 1.60 -62.14 -35.65
CA TYR A 397 1.16 -62.51 -37.01
C TYR A 397 2.17 -62.11 -38.10
N ILE A 398 3.47 -62.24 -37.80
CA ILE A 398 4.55 -61.63 -38.58
C ILE A 398 4.56 -62.17 -40.05
N ASP A 399 4.33 -63.44 -40.28
CA ASP A 399 4.32 -64.05 -41.63
C ASP A 399 3.19 -63.47 -42.49
N GLU A 400 2.00 -63.26 -41.88
CA GLU A 400 0.86 -62.63 -42.56
C GLU A 400 1.14 -61.16 -42.89
N VAL A 401 1.69 -60.45 -41.97
CA VAL A 401 2.04 -58.99 -42.12
C VAL A 401 3.06 -58.86 -43.27
N ILE A 402 4.11 -59.69 -43.29
CA ILE A 402 5.11 -59.68 -44.36
C ILE A 402 4.48 -60.03 -45.69
N ALA A 403 3.61 -61.04 -45.76
CA ALA A 403 2.94 -61.44 -47.01
C ALA A 403 2.05 -60.29 -47.56
N ILE A 404 1.29 -59.63 -46.66
CA ILE A 404 0.42 -58.50 -47.06
C ILE A 404 1.27 -57.35 -47.60
N LEU A 405 2.34 -56.97 -46.89
CA LEU A 405 3.19 -55.84 -47.28
C LEU A 405 3.91 -56.12 -48.62
N ARG A 406 4.40 -57.34 -48.84
CA ARG A 406 5.03 -57.77 -50.11
C ARG A 406 4.06 -57.84 -51.31
N ALA A 407 2.79 -58.12 -51.02
CA ALA A 407 1.72 -58.11 -52.02
C ALA A 407 1.17 -56.71 -52.35
N SER A 408 1.50 -55.73 -51.60
CA SER A 408 1.04 -54.33 -51.77
C SER A 408 2.01 -53.55 -52.65
N LYS A 409 1.47 -52.77 -53.57
CA LYS A 409 2.29 -51.98 -54.52
C LYS A 409 2.71 -50.65 -53.96
N THR A 410 1.94 -50.10 -52.95
CA THR A 410 2.17 -48.77 -52.33
C THR A 410 1.98 -48.88 -50.85
N ILE A 411 2.60 -47.97 -50.10
CA ILE A 411 2.47 -47.83 -48.63
C ILE A 411 0.99 -47.66 -48.19
N PRO A 412 0.20 -46.77 -48.80
CA PRO A 412 -1.22 -46.64 -48.46
C PRO A 412 -2.03 -47.94 -48.71
N GLU A 413 -1.73 -48.71 -49.79
CA GLU A 413 -2.39 -49.95 -50.01
C GLU A 413 -2.06 -51.01 -48.95
N GLY A 414 -0.79 -51.07 -48.55
CA GLY A 414 -0.34 -51.96 -47.47
C GLY A 414 -1.02 -51.66 -46.15
N LYS A 415 -1.15 -50.40 -45.82
CA LYS A 415 -1.83 -49.92 -44.66
C LYS A 415 -3.32 -50.33 -44.64
N GLN A 416 -4.06 -50.10 -45.73
CA GLN A 416 -5.47 -50.48 -45.86
C GLN A 416 -5.68 -52.01 -45.76
N ARG A 417 -4.84 -52.77 -46.37
CA ARG A 417 -4.93 -54.25 -46.31
C ARG A 417 -4.65 -54.78 -44.91
N LEU A 418 -3.72 -54.16 -44.15
CA LEU A 418 -3.47 -54.54 -42.79
C LEU A 418 -4.71 -54.26 -41.93
N ILE A 419 -5.31 -53.07 -42.07
CA ILE A 419 -6.52 -52.68 -41.32
C ILE A 419 -7.66 -53.66 -41.63
N GLN A 420 -7.88 -53.99 -42.91
CA GLN A 420 -8.94 -54.92 -43.33
C GLN A 420 -8.70 -56.31 -42.78
N ARG A 421 -7.45 -56.84 -42.83
CA ARG A 421 -7.14 -58.17 -42.34
C ARG A 421 -7.35 -58.30 -40.83
N PHE A 422 -6.99 -57.31 -40.09
CA PHE A 422 -7.07 -57.37 -38.64
C PHE A 422 -8.32 -56.69 -38.08
N ALA A 423 -9.33 -56.32 -38.91
CA ALA A 423 -10.52 -55.57 -38.50
C ALA A 423 -11.37 -56.29 -37.43
N GLU A 424 -11.36 -57.57 -37.33
CA GLU A 424 -12.15 -58.36 -36.36
C GLU A 424 -11.30 -58.90 -35.20
N VAL A 425 -10.01 -58.58 -35.17
CA VAL A 425 -9.11 -59.12 -34.12
C VAL A 425 -9.33 -58.25 -32.84
N ASP A 426 -9.71 -58.95 -31.78
CA ASP A 426 -9.80 -58.32 -30.44
C ASP A 426 -8.39 -58.13 -29.89
N MET A 427 -7.96 -56.86 -29.88
CA MET A 427 -6.65 -56.44 -29.38
C MET A 427 -6.55 -56.64 -27.87
N SER A 428 -7.66 -56.50 -27.15
CA SER A 428 -7.71 -56.68 -25.70
C SER A 428 -7.52 -58.15 -25.33
N ALA A 429 -8.14 -59.08 -26.05
CA ALA A 429 -7.97 -60.51 -25.84
C ALA A 429 -6.53 -61.01 -26.09
N LEU A 430 -5.77 -60.38 -26.95
CA LEU A 430 -4.36 -60.66 -27.15
C LEU A 430 -3.49 -60.20 -25.99
N LEU A 431 -3.86 -59.09 -25.32
CA LEU A 431 -3.20 -58.61 -24.13
C LEU A 431 -3.51 -59.50 -22.91
N ASP A 432 -4.76 -59.99 -22.78
CA ASP A 432 -5.16 -60.95 -21.73
C ASP A 432 -4.38 -62.27 -21.85
N ARG A 433 -4.13 -62.75 -23.05
CA ARG A 433 -3.26 -63.93 -23.32
C ARG A 433 -1.81 -63.66 -22.87
N ALA A 434 -1.36 -62.43 -22.86
CA ALA A 434 -0.03 -62.03 -22.38
C ALA A 434 0.01 -61.78 -20.89
N GLN A 435 -1.06 -62.15 -20.13
CA GLN A 435 -1.23 -61.97 -18.70
C GLN A 435 -1.41 -60.49 -18.25
N TYR A 436 -1.88 -59.62 -19.11
CA TYR A 436 -2.24 -58.27 -18.78
C TYR A 436 -3.77 -58.16 -18.57
N ASP A 437 -4.19 -57.80 -17.36
CA ASP A 437 -5.58 -57.52 -17.09
C ASP A 437 -5.99 -56.15 -17.63
N VAL A 438 -6.70 -56.15 -18.75
CA VAL A 438 -7.12 -54.95 -19.50
C VAL A 438 -8.02 -54.08 -18.62
N ALA A 439 -8.86 -54.69 -17.76
CA ALA A 439 -9.74 -53.98 -16.87
C ALA A 439 -8.97 -53.28 -15.75
N GLN A 440 -7.89 -53.87 -15.23
CA GLN A 440 -7.04 -53.28 -14.19
C GLN A 440 -6.29 -52.02 -14.67
N TYR A 441 -5.96 -51.94 -15.96
CA TYR A 441 -5.18 -50.84 -16.51
C TYR A 441 -6.00 -49.80 -17.27
N HIS A 442 -7.33 -49.81 -17.14
CA HIS A 442 -8.23 -48.81 -17.77
C HIS A 442 -8.01 -48.64 -19.28
N LEU A 443 -7.69 -49.71 -19.97
CA LEU A 443 -7.53 -49.70 -21.41
C LEU A 443 -8.92 -49.74 -22.08
N GLU A 444 -9.05 -48.96 -23.15
CA GLU A 444 -10.24 -49.03 -24.00
C GLU A 444 -10.27 -50.34 -24.76
N HIS A 445 -11.43 -50.99 -24.82
CA HIS A 445 -11.61 -52.17 -25.59
C HIS A 445 -11.49 -51.85 -27.08
N GLN A 446 -10.44 -52.38 -27.72
CA GLN A 446 -10.14 -52.08 -29.10
C GLN A 446 -10.33 -53.33 -29.97
N ILE A 447 -11.15 -53.23 -31.01
CA ILE A 447 -11.32 -54.22 -32.05
C ILE A 447 -10.65 -53.70 -33.31
N GLY A 448 -9.74 -54.49 -33.90
CA GLY A 448 -9.02 -54.13 -35.12
C GLY A 448 -7.82 -53.19 -34.93
N LEU A 449 -7.01 -53.06 -35.96
CA LEU A 449 -5.88 -52.13 -36.02
C LEU A 449 -6.38 -50.70 -36.36
N SER A 450 -5.92 -49.74 -35.59
CA SER A 450 -6.10 -48.31 -35.94
C SER A 450 -5.20 -47.92 -37.13
N GLU A 451 -5.54 -46.81 -37.77
CA GLU A 451 -4.76 -46.22 -38.85
C GLU A 451 -3.32 -45.90 -38.42
N GLU A 452 -3.15 -45.33 -37.19
CA GLU A 452 -1.85 -44.99 -36.62
C GLU A 452 -1.01 -46.26 -36.36
N GLN A 453 -1.63 -47.33 -35.84
CA GLN A 453 -0.95 -48.62 -35.64
C GLN A 453 -0.52 -49.25 -36.95
N ALA A 454 -1.40 -49.25 -37.96
CA ALA A 454 -1.07 -49.80 -39.28
C ALA A 454 0.07 -49.02 -39.95
N GLU A 455 0.09 -47.69 -39.80
CA GLU A 455 1.18 -46.87 -40.31
C GLU A 455 2.52 -47.19 -39.61
N ALA A 456 2.49 -47.29 -38.28
CA ALA A 456 3.67 -47.66 -37.51
C ALA A 456 4.19 -49.04 -37.84
N ILE A 457 3.33 -50.03 -38.11
CA ILE A 457 3.69 -51.37 -38.53
C ILE A 457 4.38 -51.32 -39.92
N VAL A 458 3.85 -50.56 -40.88
CA VAL A 458 4.45 -50.40 -42.20
C VAL A 458 5.84 -49.77 -42.14
N GLN A 459 6.07 -48.88 -41.20
CA GLN A 459 7.37 -48.21 -41.00
C GLN A 459 8.34 -49.00 -40.11
N MET A 460 7.96 -50.20 -39.65
CA MET A 460 8.73 -51.06 -38.76
C MET A 460 10.01 -51.56 -39.41
N ARG A 461 11.11 -51.47 -38.68
CA ARG A 461 12.42 -52.02 -39.19
C ARG A 461 12.50 -53.53 -39.00
N LEU A 462 13.05 -54.21 -40.00
CA LEU A 462 13.20 -55.66 -39.99
C LEU A 462 13.91 -56.22 -38.75
N GLY A 463 14.88 -55.48 -38.18
CA GLY A 463 15.55 -55.82 -36.92
C GLY A 463 14.64 -55.89 -35.70
N GLN A 464 13.48 -55.22 -35.72
CA GLN A 464 12.49 -55.23 -34.64
C GLN A 464 11.59 -56.47 -34.60
N LEU A 465 11.77 -57.40 -35.60
CA LEU A 465 10.97 -58.62 -35.77
C LEU A 465 11.58 -59.85 -35.06
N THR A 466 12.65 -59.66 -34.28
CA THR A 466 13.30 -60.74 -33.56
C THR A 466 12.59 -61.10 -32.26
N GLY A 467 12.71 -62.38 -31.83
CA GLY A 467 12.07 -62.79 -30.54
C GLY A 467 12.56 -62.04 -29.33
N MET A 468 13.80 -61.50 -29.29
CA MET A 468 14.33 -60.64 -28.26
C MET A 468 13.63 -59.26 -28.26
N GLU A 469 13.28 -58.74 -29.42
CA GLU A 469 12.56 -57.45 -29.51
C GLU A 469 11.10 -57.59 -29.05
N ARG A 470 10.47 -58.74 -29.29
CA ARG A 470 9.12 -59.04 -28.75
C ARG A 470 9.08 -58.91 -27.26
N GLN A 471 10.07 -59.46 -26.51
CA GLN A 471 10.15 -59.33 -25.07
C GLN A 471 10.34 -57.89 -24.64
N LYS A 472 11.19 -57.12 -25.31
CA LYS A 472 11.39 -55.68 -25.00
C LYS A 472 10.11 -54.88 -25.23
N VAL A 473 9.37 -55.10 -26.31
CA VAL A 473 8.08 -54.42 -26.58
C VAL A 473 7.06 -54.77 -25.49
N SER A 474 7.02 -56.06 -25.07
CA SER A 474 6.14 -56.49 -23.97
C SER A 474 6.51 -55.84 -22.65
N ASP A 475 7.80 -55.82 -22.30
CA ASP A 475 8.28 -55.20 -21.05
C ASP A 475 8.04 -53.68 -21.03
N GLU A 476 8.27 -53.00 -22.19
CA GLU A 476 7.97 -51.57 -22.34
C GLU A 476 6.47 -51.28 -22.19
N LEU A 477 5.62 -52.12 -22.83
CA LEU A 477 4.18 -51.98 -22.71
C LEU A 477 3.72 -52.15 -21.25
N TYR A 478 4.22 -53.19 -20.55
CA TYR A 478 3.89 -53.40 -19.13
C TYR A 478 4.26 -52.20 -18.25
N ALA A 479 5.48 -51.66 -18.40
CA ALA A 479 5.92 -50.49 -17.67
C ALA A 479 5.07 -49.27 -17.97
N LEU A 480 4.59 -49.11 -19.22
CA LEU A 480 3.68 -48.04 -19.59
C LEU A 480 2.28 -48.21 -18.99
N LEU A 481 1.75 -49.45 -18.97
CA LEU A 481 0.44 -49.74 -18.37
C LEU A 481 0.43 -49.43 -16.88
N GLN A 482 1.50 -49.77 -16.16
CA GLN A 482 1.66 -49.40 -14.76
C GLN A 482 1.64 -47.89 -14.56
N LYS A 483 2.39 -47.14 -15.40
CA LYS A 483 2.39 -45.68 -15.37
C LYS A 483 1.03 -45.09 -15.71
N ILE A 484 0.30 -45.67 -16.68
CA ILE A 484 -1.05 -45.21 -17.04
C ILE A 484 -1.99 -45.35 -15.86
N SER A 485 -1.97 -46.51 -15.16
CA SER A 485 -2.77 -46.73 -13.96
C SER A 485 -2.40 -45.72 -12.85
N GLU A 486 -1.09 -45.52 -12.60
CA GLU A 486 -0.60 -44.56 -11.64
C GLU A 486 -1.08 -43.10 -11.96
N PHE A 487 -0.99 -42.69 -13.23
CA PHE A 487 -1.45 -41.37 -13.66
C PHE A 487 -2.98 -41.20 -13.50
N ILE A 488 -3.75 -42.24 -13.79
CA ILE A 488 -5.20 -42.22 -13.60
C ILE A 488 -5.53 -42.07 -12.11
N ASP A 489 -4.87 -42.85 -11.25
CA ASP A 489 -5.03 -42.79 -9.81
C ASP A 489 -4.66 -41.42 -9.26
N ILE A 490 -3.58 -40.78 -9.78
CA ILE A 490 -3.17 -39.43 -9.37
C ILE A 490 -4.28 -38.43 -9.76
N LEU A 491 -4.83 -38.53 -10.97
CA LEU A 491 -5.87 -37.62 -11.46
C LEU A 491 -7.23 -37.82 -10.73
N ALA A 492 -7.48 -39.02 -10.20
CA ALA A 492 -8.71 -39.33 -9.49
C ALA A 492 -8.69 -38.90 -8.01
N ASP A 493 -7.52 -38.77 -7.41
CA ASP A 493 -7.34 -38.47 -6.00
C ASP A 493 -6.50 -37.21 -5.79
N GLU A 494 -7.14 -36.13 -5.33
CA GLU A 494 -6.47 -34.86 -5.06
C GLU A 494 -5.41 -34.97 -3.94
N GLN A 495 -5.58 -35.88 -3.01
CA GLN A 495 -4.58 -36.10 -1.95
C GLN A 495 -3.26 -36.63 -2.51
N ARG A 496 -3.29 -37.41 -3.60
CA ARG A 496 -2.09 -37.82 -4.30
C ARG A 496 -1.39 -36.64 -4.98
N ILE A 497 -2.15 -35.67 -5.50
CA ILE A 497 -1.59 -34.45 -6.07
C ILE A 497 -0.87 -33.64 -4.99
N TYR A 498 -1.49 -33.48 -3.81
CA TYR A 498 -0.83 -32.82 -2.66
C TYR A 498 0.44 -33.55 -2.21
N ALA A 499 0.43 -34.87 -2.18
CA ALA A 499 1.62 -35.65 -1.85
C ALA A 499 2.78 -35.41 -2.84
N ILE A 500 2.49 -35.26 -4.12
CA ILE A 500 3.49 -34.94 -5.15
C ILE A 500 4.01 -33.51 -4.93
N ILE A 501 3.13 -32.54 -4.66
CA ILE A 501 3.53 -31.16 -4.35
C ILE A 501 4.46 -31.12 -3.15
N LEU A 502 4.13 -31.82 -2.07
CA LEU A 502 4.96 -31.92 -0.87
C LEU A 502 6.35 -32.53 -1.18
N GLN A 503 6.38 -33.58 -1.98
CA GLN A 503 7.64 -34.21 -2.41
C GLN A 503 8.49 -33.24 -3.25
N ASP A 504 7.89 -32.54 -4.20
CA ASP A 504 8.54 -31.54 -5.05
C ASP A 504 9.10 -30.38 -4.20
N LEU A 505 8.33 -29.88 -3.24
CA LEU A 505 8.75 -28.82 -2.32
C LEU A 505 9.90 -29.26 -1.40
N GLU A 506 9.86 -30.49 -0.87
CA GLU A 506 10.94 -31.02 -0.03
C GLU A 506 12.23 -31.23 -0.81
N GLU A 507 12.14 -31.62 -2.07
CA GLU A 507 13.30 -31.70 -2.98
C GLU A 507 13.95 -30.31 -3.15
N ILE A 508 13.14 -29.28 -3.38
CA ILE A 508 13.60 -27.90 -3.51
C ILE A 508 14.20 -27.39 -2.21
N ARG A 509 13.55 -27.65 -1.07
CA ARG A 509 14.07 -27.32 0.25
C ARG A 509 15.47 -27.91 0.43
N ARG A 510 15.64 -29.20 0.20
CA ARG A 510 16.93 -29.88 0.36
C ARG A 510 18.03 -29.30 -0.54
N LYS A 511 17.69 -28.84 -1.75
CA LYS A 511 18.67 -28.31 -2.72
C LYS A 511 19.06 -26.87 -2.47
N TYR A 512 18.11 -26.01 -2.01
CA TYR A 512 18.25 -24.56 -2.07
C TYR A 512 18.03 -23.84 -0.75
N SER A 513 17.53 -24.51 0.30
CA SER A 513 17.30 -23.84 1.58
C SER A 513 18.63 -23.42 2.24
N ASP A 514 18.65 -22.23 2.77
CA ASP A 514 19.74 -21.63 3.52
C ASP A 514 19.23 -21.01 4.84
N PRO A 515 20.12 -20.71 5.80
CA PRO A 515 19.72 -20.06 7.03
C PRO A 515 19.13 -18.67 6.79
N ARG A 516 18.23 -18.25 7.71
CA ARG A 516 17.72 -16.89 7.76
C ARG A 516 18.85 -15.88 7.91
N ARG A 517 18.82 -14.80 7.14
CA ARG A 517 19.80 -13.69 7.19
C ARG A 517 19.33 -12.57 8.11
N THR A 518 18.05 -12.20 8.03
CA THR A 518 17.47 -11.09 8.81
C THR A 518 17.09 -11.56 10.20
N GLN A 519 17.58 -10.90 11.23
CA GLN A 519 17.20 -11.15 12.60
C GLN A 519 15.87 -10.47 12.94
N ILE A 520 15.10 -11.05 13.85
CA ILE A 520 13.85 -10.47 14.33
C ILE A 520 14.02 -10.31 15.84
N GLU A 521 14.16 -9.06 16.29
CA GLU A 521 14.19 -8.76 17.71
C GLU A 521 12.76 -8.63 18.23
N SER A 522 12.43 -9.45 19.24
CA SER A 522 11.30 -9.16 20.11
C SER A 522 11.72 -8.01 21.01
N VAL A 523 11.23 -6.82 20.71
CA VAL A 523 11.41 -5.71 21.63
C VAL A 523 10.74 -6.12 22.94
N SER A 524 11.53 -6.31 23.98
CA SER A 524 11.04 -6.64 25.32
C SER A 524 10.31 -5.40 25.87
N GLY A 525 9.01 -5.50 25.95
CA GLY A 525 8.07 -4.39 26.04
C GLY A 525 7.69 -4.01 24.61
N GLU A 526 6.44 -4.07 24.29
CA GLU A 526 5.89 -3.38 23.14
C GLU A 526 6.49 -1.97 23.16
N VAL A 527 7.56 -1.74 22.41
CA VAL A 527 7.87 -0.39 22.00
C VAL A 527 6.71 -0.09 21.07
N ASP A 528 5.69 0.46 21.67
CA ASP A 528 4.55 0.98 20.95
C ASP A 528 5.16 1.83 19.82
N ILE A 529 4.59 1.76 18.62
CA ILE A 529 4.96 2.68 17.53
C ILE A 529 5.10 4.10 18.08
N GLU A 530 4.39 4.36 19.14
CA GLU A 530 4.36 5.56 19.96
C GLU A 530 5.74 5.91 20.59
N ASP A 531 6.51 4.94 21.07
CA ASP A 531 7.83 5.20 21.69
C ASP A 531 8.92 5.55 20.66
N LEU A 532 8.67 5.28 19.39
CA LEU A 532 9.55 5.63 18.26
C LEU A 532 9.25 7.02 17.68
N ILE A 533 8.11 7.60 18.06
CA ILE A 533 7.68 8.92 17.61
C ILE A 533 8.14 9.96 18.62
N PRO A 534 8.89 11.00 18.22
CA PRO A 534 9.28 12.04 19.16
C PRO A 534 8.04 12.70 19.78
N VAL A 535 8.11 12.96 21.10
CA VAL A 535 7.09 13.74 21.80
C VAL A 535 7.28 15.19 21.39
N GLU A 536 6.42 15.68 20.50
CA GLU A 536 6.45 17.04 19.98
C GLU A 536 5.08 17.69 20.16
N GLU A 537 5.08 19.00 20.43
CA GLU A 537 3.85 19.76 20.38
C GLU A 537 3.49 20.07 18.92
N CYS A 538 2.28 19.68 18.54
CA CYS A 538 1.76 19.86 17.20
C CYS A 538 0.52 20.74 17.21
N VAL A 539 0.38 21.60 16.21
CA VAL A 539 -0.86 22.31 15.90
C VAL A 539 -1.70 21.44 14.97
N VAL A 540 -2.86 21.03 15.44
CA VAL A 540 -3.86 20.30 14.64
C VAL A 540 -4.88 21.30 14.12
N THR A 541 -5.13 21.30 12.82
CA THR A 541 -6.14 22.13 12.16
C THR A 541 -7.19 21.26 11.47
N TYR A 542 -8.45 21.65 11.60
CA TYR A 542 -9.59 20.99 10.98
C TYR A 542 -10.47 22.02 10.27
N THR A 543 -10.86 21.74 9.02
CA THR A 543 -11.67 22.64 8.20
C THR A 543 -13.13 22.24 8.17
N ASN A 544 -14.01 23.17 7.82
CA ASN A 544 -15.45 22.93 7.70
C ASN A 544 -15.78 21.84 6.67
N ASN A 545 -14.97 21.70 5.61
CA ASN A 545 -15.13 20.68 4.58
C ASN A 545 -14.44 19.33 4.95
N GLY A 546 -14.02 19.21 6.21
CA GLY A 546 -13.49 17.94 6.74
C GLY A 546 -12.03 17.67 6.40
N TYR A 547 -11.22 18.68 6.08
CA TYR A 547 -9.78 18.52 5.88
C TYR A 547 -9.04 18.73 7.19
N MET A 548 -8.06 17.85 7.44
CA MET A 548 -7.27 17.85 8.67
C MET A 548 -5.78 17.74 8.36
N LYS A 549 -4.96 18.40 9.17
CA LYS A 549 -3.50 18.26 9.16
C LYS A 549 -2.93 18.54 10.54
N ARG A 550 -1.73 18.04 10.82
CA ARG A 550 -0.90 18.46 11.95
C ARG A 550 0.36 19.18 11.44
N MET A 551 0.90 20.05 12.25
CA MET A 551 2.16 20.74 11.99
C MET A 551 2.92 20.90 13.31
N PRO A 552 4.27 20.83 13.34
CA PRO A 552 5.04 21.19 14.52
C PRO A 552 4.77 22.64 14.94
N VAL A 553 4.69 22.91 16.25
CA VAL A 553 4.45 24.28 16.79
C VAL A 553 5.55 25.25 16.36
N ASP A 554 6.79 24.77 16.21
CA ASP A 554 7.93 25.59 15.81
C ASP A 554 7.78 26.24 14.42
N VAL A 555 6.94 25.67 13.56
CA VAL A 555 6.62 26.25 12.23
C VAL A 555 5.87 27.58 12.37
N TYR A 556 5.23 27.85 13.50
CA TYR A 556 4.51 29.11 13.79
C TYR A 556 5.36 30.13 14.58
N LYS A 557 6.48 29.72 15.19
CA LYS A 557 7.31 30.56 16.05
C LYS A 557 8.30 31.51 15.35
N THR A 558 8.49 31.42 14.05
CA THR A 558 9.50 32.21 13.36
C THR A 558 8.89 33.21 12.38
N GLN A 559 8.45 34.40 12.90
CA GLN A 559 8.43 35.61 12.10
C GLN A 559 9.16 36.73 12.86
N ARG A 560 10.30 37.18 12.30
CA ARG A 560 10.97 38.41 12.74
C ARG A 560 10.14 39.61 12.28
N ARG A 561 10.25 40.72 13.05
CA ARG A 561 9.59 42.02 12.82
C ARG A 561 9.59 42.39 11.31
N GLY A 562 8.41 42.77 10.79
CA GLY A 562 8.26 43.35 9.43
C GLY A 562 7.65 42.44 8.36
N GLY A 563 7.19 41.22 8.69
CA GLY A 563 6.54 40.29 7.73
C GLY A 563 5.04 40.55 7.62
N ARG A 564 4.52 40.69 6.40
CA ARG A 564 3.07 40.61 6.09
C ARG A 564 2.53 39.29 6.63
N GLY A 565 1.38 39.33 7.28
CA GLY A 565 0.69 38.15 7.83
C GLY A 565 0.56 37.06 6.80
N VAL A 566 0.99 35.83 7.17
CA VAL A 566 0.99 34.70 6.24
C VAL A 566 -0.40 34.08 6.20
N SER A 567 -1.01 34.05 5.01
CA SER A 567 -2.23 33.25 4.75
C SER A 567 -1.97 31.78 5.10
N GLY A 568 -2.67 31.25 6.08
CA GLY A 568 -2.47 29.91 6.61
C GLY A 568 -2.91 28.76 5.72
N MET A 569 -3.56 29.02 4.57
CA MET A 569 -3.97 28.04 3.53
C MET A 569 -4.31 28.75 2.23
N LYS A 570 -3.99 28.14 1.07
CA LYS A 570 -4.63 28.51 -0.19
C LYS A 570 -6.08 28.00 -0.13
N GLN A 571 -7.01 28.91 0.20
CA GLN A 571 -8.44 28.63 0.20
C GLN A 571 -9.00 28.61 -1.23
N ARG A 572 -9.83 27.61 -1.53
CA ARG A 572 -10.93 27.80 -2.48
C ARG A 572 -12.05 28.53 -1.73
N GLU A 573 -12.83 29.34 -2.40
CA GLU A 573 -13.78 30.32 -1.88
C GLU A 573 -14.84 29.84 -0.85
N GLU A 574 -14.79 28.55 -0.39
CA GLU A 574 -15.84 27.95 0.46
C GLU A 574 -15.33 27.09 1.62
N ASP A 575 -14.00 26.98 1.89
CA ASP A 575 -13.48 26.16 2.99
C ASP A 575 -12.67 26.99 4.01
N PHE A 576 -12.99 26.87 5.30
CA PHE A 576 -12.33 27.60 6.39
C PHE A 576 -11.96 26.67 7.55
N VAL A 577 -10.95 27.06 8.34
CA VAL A 577 -10.55 26.32 9.53
C VAL A 577 -11.63 26.47 10.60
N SER A 578 -12.31 25.40 10.94
CA SER A 578 -13.37 25.38 11.96
C SER A 578 -12.83 25.12 13.36
N GLU A 579 -11.78 24.32 13.51
CA GLU A 579 -11.11 24.07 14.79
C GLU A 579 -9.59 24.02 14.61
N MET A 580 -8.90 24.59 15.61
CA MET A 580 -7.45 24.55 15.76
C MET A 580 -7.09 24.40 17.23
N PHE A 581 -6.18 23.49 17.54
CA PHE A 581 -5.69 23.28 18.91
C PHE A 581 -4.28 22.70 18.91
N ILE A 582 -3.56 22.92 20.03
CA ILE A 582 -2.25 22.35 20.27
C ILE A 582 -2.42 21.04 21.01
N SER A 583 -1.70 20.01 20.56
CA SER A 583 -1.72 18.67 21.12
C SER A 583 -0.32 18.05 21.06
N SER A 584 0.04 17.24 22.05
CA SER A 584 1.22 16.41 21.94
C SER A 584 1.02 15.37 20.83
N SER A 585 2.10 15.01 20.12
CA SER A 585 2.08 13.93 19.13
C SER A 585 1.47 12.64 19.68
N HIS A 586 1.60 12.36 20.98
CA HIS A 586 1.12 11.16 21.68
C HIS A 586 -0.30 11.26 22.26
N ASP A 587 -0.91 12.44 22.25
CA ASP A 587 -2.28 12.61 22.75
C ASP A 587 -3.30 11.85 21.89
N HIS A 588 -4.36 11.39 22.52
CA HIS A 588 -5.53 10.87 21.84
C HIS A 588 -6.45 12.00 21.40
N ILE A 589 -6.85 11.98 20.16
CA ILE A 589 -7.89 12.87 19.63
C ILE A 589 -9.17 12.03 19.48
N LEU A 590 -10.19 12.40 20.25
CA LEU A 590 -11.52 11.80 20.17
C LEU A 590 -12.38 12.65 19.23
N PHE A 591 -12.89 12.05 18.18
CA PHE A 591 -13.78 12.66 17.21
C PHE A 591 -15.21 12.21 17.50
N ILE A 592 -16.10 13.14 17.70
CA ILE A 592 -17.50 12.85 17.96
C ILE A 592 -18.33 13.36 16.78
N SER A 593 -19.05 12.44 16.12
CA SER A 593 -19.88 12.78 14.97
C SER A 593 -21.24 13.35 15.39
N ASN A 594 -21.89 14.04 14.44
CA ASN A 594 -23.26 14.51 14.60
C ASN A 594 -24.26 13.37 14.87
N LYS A 595 -23.95 12.15 14.46
CA LYS A 595 -24.74 10.94 14.71
C LYS A 595 -24.45 10.27 16.07
N GLY A 596 -23.63 10.90 16.92
CA GLY A 596 -23.32 10.39 18.26
C GLY A 596 -22.35 9.21 18.29
N ILE A 597 -21.55 9.02 17.24
CA ILE A 597 -20.49 8.01 17.18
C ILE A 597 -19.17 8.69 17.54
N MET A 598 -18.35 8.01 18.33
CA MET A 598 -17.03 8.45 18.71
C MET A 598 -15.96 7.60 17.98
N TYR A 599 -15.00 8.27 17.38
CA TYR A 599 -13.79 7.69 16.80
C TYR A 599 -12.57 8.17 17.56
N ARG A 600 -11.45 7.46 17.46
CA ARG A 600 -10.20 7.81 18.14
C ARG A 600 -9.02 7.66 17.19
N LEU A 601 -8.17 8.66 17.14
CA LEU A 601 -6.83 8.60 16.54
C LEU A 601 -5.81 9.12 17.55
N LYS A 602 -4.56 8.69 17.44
CA LYS A 602 -3.42 9.36 18.04
C LYS A 602 -3.07 10.60 17.21
N CYS A 603 -2.56 11.65 17.85
CA CYS A 603 -2.21 12.88 17.13
C CYS A 603 -1.17 12.62 16.02
N TYR A 604 -0.22 11.71 16.22
CA TYR A 604 0.78 11.32 15.22
C TYR A 604 0.18 10.57 14.01
N GLU A 605 -1.01 9.96 14.13
CA GLU A 605 -1.72 9.31 13.02
C GLU A 605 -2.34 10.33 12.06
N ILE A 606 -2.48 11.60 12.49
CA ILE A 606 -2.92 12.70 11.62
C ILE A 606 -1.75 13.07 10.70
N PRO A 607 -1.93 13.04 9.37
CA PRO A 607 -0.85 13.33 8.44
C PRO A 607 -0.28 14.74 8.61
N GLU A 608 1.04 14.85 8.51
CA GLU A 608 1.73 16.12 8.56
C GLU A 608 1.49 16.92 7.28
N GLY A 609 1.29 18.20 7.41
CA GLY A 609 1.06 19.12 6.31
C GLY A 609 1.91 20.39 6.39
N SER A 610 2.28 20.98 5.27
CA SER A 610 2.90 22.31 5.23
C SER A 610 1.89 23.40 5.57
N LYS A 611 2.34 24.63 5.89
CA LYS A 611 1.47 25.78 6.17
C LYS A 611 0.42 25.99 5.07
N THR A 612 0.80 25.85 3.82
CA THR A 612 -0.04 26.14 2.66
C THR A 612 -0.81 24.92 2.14
N SER A 613 -0.55 23.71 2.66
CA SER A 613 -1.25 22.49 2.22
C SER A 613 -2.69 22.48 2.77
N ARG A 614 -3.60 21.91 1.99
CA ARG A 614 -5.01 21.72 2.36
C ARG A 614 -5.19 20.69 3.49
N GLY A 615 -4.24 19.78 3.66
CA GLY A 615 -4.36 18.62 4.54
C GLY A 615 -5.10 17.45 3.90
N TYR A 616 -5.50 16.47 4.71
CA TYR A 616 -6.15 15.22 4.28
C TYR A 616 -7.62 15.22 4.70
N ASN A 617 -8.48 14.72 3.83
CA ASN A 617 -9.89 14.63 4.18
C ASN A 617 -10.10 13.56 5.25
N ILE A 618 -10.88 13.89 6.29
CA ILE A 618 -11.12 13.04 7.45
C ILE A 618 -11.79 11.70 7.11
N VAL A 619 -12.55 11.64 6.02
CA VAL A 619 -13.16 10.38 5.52
C VAL A 619 -12.11 9.34 5.10
N ASN A 620 -10.87 9.77 4.81
CA ASN A 620 -9.75 8.87 4.54
C ASN A 620 -9.04 8.38 5.80
N LEU A 621 -9.31 9.01 6.95
CA LEU A 621 -8.73 8.68 8.24
C LEU A 621 -9.71 7.91 9.13
N LEU A 622 -11.00 8.23 9.03
CA LEU A 622 -12.09 7.66 9.82
C LEU A 622 -13.16 7.06 8.90
N PRO A 623 -13.71 5.89 9.22
CA PRO A 623 -14.77 5.23 8.45
C PRO A 623 -16.13 5.89 8.72
N LEU A 624 -16.32 7.13 8.26
CA LEU A 624 -17.56 7.87 8.41
C LEU A 624 -18.64 7.34 7.45
N SER A 625 -19.87 7.27 7.93
CA SER A 625 -21.04 6.89 7.13
C SER A 625 -21.52 8.08 6.28
N ASP A 626 -22.34 7.82 5.25
CA ASP A 626 -22.93 8.86 4.42
C ASP A 626 -23.70 9.91 5.27
N GLY A 627 -23.39 11.19 5.03
CA GLY A 627 -23.96 12.31 5.75
C GLY A 627 -23.46 12.49 7.19
N GLU A 628 -22.50 11.68 7.63
CA GLU A 628 -21.88 11.82 8.95
C GLU A 628 -20.76 12.87 8.91
N LYS A 629 -20.82 13.82 9.85
CA LYS A 629 -19.84 14.92 10.00
C LYS A 629 -19.31 14.94 11.43
N ILE A 630 -18.09 15.41 11.63
CA ILE A 630 -17.55 15.61 12.96
C ILE A 630 -18.17 16.87 13.57
N ALA A 631 -18.80 16.68 14.72
CA ALA A 631 -19.45 17.75 15.48
C ALA A 631 -18.54 18.34 16.57
N ALA A 632 -17.59 17.56 17.10
CA ALA A 632 -16.63 18.03 18.09
C ALA A 632 -15.38 17.15 18.12
N MET A 633 -14.27 17.75 18.55
CA MET A 633 -13.02 17.06 18.83
C MET A 633 -12.59 17.29 20.27
N LEU A 634 -12.07 16.26 20.93
CA LEU A 634 -11.53 16.36 22.29
C LEU A 634 -10.10 15.84 22.30
N ARG A 635 -9.20 16.62 22.84
CA ARG A 635 -7.84 16.21 23.18
C ARG A 635 -7.86 15.48 24.52
N VAL A 636 -7.27 14.30 24.59
CA VAL A 636 -7.16 13.48 25.80
C VAL A 636 -5.74 12.93 25.89
N SER A 637 -5.00 13.32 26.91
CA SER A 637 -3.66 12.79 27.16
C SER A 637 -3.71 11.37 27.74
N ASP A 638 -4.64 11.13 28.68
CA ASP A 638 -4.85 9.83 29.30
C ASP A 638 -6.33 9.63 29.71
N PHE A 639 -6.76 8.36 29.82
CA PHE A 639 -8.14 7.97 30.20
C PHE A 639 -8.22 7.76 31.72
N GLU A 640 -7.85 8.80 32.50
CA GLU A 640 -7.87 8.77 33.95
C GLU A 640 -9.30 8.67 34.51
N ASP A 641 -9.42 8.00 35.64
CA ASP A 641 -10.67 8.00 36.41
C ASP A 641 -10.94 9.37 37.06
N GLY A 642 -12.21 9.73 37.16
CA GLY A 642 -12.64 11.02 37.69
C GLY A 642 -12.87 12.10 36.62
N LYS A 643 -12.49 11.89 35.36
CA LYS A 643 -12.84 12.77 34.24
C LYS A 643 -14.09 12.27 33.52
N TYR A 644 -14.89 13.20 33.00
CA TYR A 644 -16.15 12.90 32.34
C TYR A 644 -16.25 13.60 30.98
N VAL A 645 -16.92 12.95 30.05
CA VAL A 645 -17.34 13.54 28.77
C VAL A 645 -18.81 13.92 28.89
N ILE A 646 -19.08 15.20 28.71
CA ILE A 646 -20.44 15.76 28.71
C ILE A 646 -20.82 16.09 27.27
N MET A 647 -22.00 15.64 26.86
CA MET A 647 -22.56 15.86 25.53
C MET A 647 -23.93 16.50 25.66
N VAL A 648 -24.20 17.49 24.82
CA VAL A 648 -25.50 18.14 24.72
C VAL A 648 -26.01 18.03 23.29
N THR A 649 -27.30 17.71 23.13
CA THR A 649 -27.95 17.59 21.83
C THR A 649 -28.75 18.85 21.46
N LYS A 650 -29.02 19.06 20.17
CA LYS A 650 -29.83 20.16 19.65
C LYS A 650 -31.22 20.19 20.29
N ASN A 651 -31.81 19.05 20.58
CA ASN A 651 -33.13 18.92 21.22
C ASN A 651 -33.08 19.12 22.76
N GLY A 652 -31.94 19.56 23.29
CA GLY A 652 -31.80 19.96 24.69
C GLY A 652 -31.64 18.79 25.66
N LYS A 653 -31.16 17.64 25.23
CA LYS A 653 -30.73 16.55 26.12
C LYS A 653 -29.26 16.71 26.51
N ILE A 654 -28.91 16.27 27.71
CA ILE A 654 -27.53 16.27 28.21
C ILE A 654 -27.19 14.90 28.77
N LYS A 655 -25.95 14.51 28.60
CA LYS A 655 -25.42 13.24 29.07
C LYS A 655 -24.04 13.42 29.65
N ARG A 656 -23.77 12.73 30.75
CA ARG A 656 -22.47 12.65 31.42
C ARG A 656 -22.00 11.20 31.41
N THR A 657 -20.80 10.92 30.91
CA THR A 657 -20.23 9.59 30.87
C THR A 657 -18.78 9.64 31.32
N ALA A 658 -18.33 8.70 32.17
CA ALA A 658 -16.93 8.60 32.57
C ALA A 658 -16.01 8.46 31.35
N LEU A 659 -14.88 9.19 31.32
CA LEU A 659 -13.91 9.15 30.25
C LEU A 659 -13.33 7.74 30.05
N SER A 660 -13.09 7.01 31.14
CA SER A 660 -12.60 5.62 31.11
C SER A 660 -13.49 4.66 30.30
N ALA A 661 -14.81 4.96 30.16
CA ALA A 661 -15.72 4.18 29.32
C ALA A 661 -15.36 4.24 27.83
N TYR A 662 -14.57 5.20 27.41
CA TYR A 662 -14.12 5.41 26.04
C TYR A 662 -12.67 4.98 25.79
N LYS A 663 -12.00 4.30 26.72
CA LYS A 663 -10.65 3.78 26.59
C LYS A 663 -10.49 2.83 25.37
N ASN A 664 -11.48 2.01 25.09
CA ASN A 664 -11.45 0.98 24.04
C ASN A 664 -12.36 1.35 22.87
N VAL A 665 -12.06 2.39 22.14
CA VAL A 665 -12.74 2.76 20.88
C VAL A 665 -12.20 1.89 19.75
N ARG A 666 -13.07 1.14 19.09
CA ARG A 666 -12.73 0.30 17.93
C ARG A 666 -12.57 1.17 16.67
N LYS A 667 -11.85 0.67 15.65
CA LYS A 667 -11.68 1.40 14.36
C LYS A 667 -13.01 1.81 13.71
N ASN A 668 -14.06 0.97 13.84
CA ASN A 668 -15.39 1.25 13.29
C ASN A 668 -16.21 2.25 14.12
N GLY A 669 -15.59 2.90 15.09
CA GLY A 669 -16.26 3.82 16.00
C GLY A 669 -16.98 3.12 17.15
N LEU A 670 -17.51 3.93 18.05
CA LEU A 670 -18.21 3.52 19.26
C LEU A 670 -19.40 4.44 19.49
N ILE A 671 -20.58 3.91 19.77
CA ILE A 671 -21.73 4.74 20.15
C ILE A 671 -21.38 5.48 21.43
N ALA A 672 -21.30 6.83 21.35
CA ALA A 672 -21.01 7.71 22.46
C ALA A 672 -22.28 8.21 23.15
N ILE A 673 -23.37 8.36 22.42
CA ILE A 673 -24.70 8.74 22.91
C ILE A 673 -25.78 8.14 22.00
N GLY A 674 -26.88 7.66 22.55
CA GLY A 674 -28.08 7.37 21.80
C GLY A 674 -28.77 8.66 21.40
N LEU A 675 -28.99 8.91 20.12
CA LEU A 675 -29.76 10.05 19.62
C LEU A 675 -31.18 9.58 19.27
N ASP A 676 -32.15 10.50 19.39
CA ASP A 676 -33.47 10.30 18.83
C ASP A 676 -33.47 10.60 17.33
N GLU A 677 -34.53 10.23 16.60
CA GLU A 677 -34.70 10.62 15.21
C GLU A 677 -34.66 12.15 15.10
N ASP A 678 -33.88 12.66 14.13
CA ASP A 678 -33.68 14.10 13.87
C ASP A 678 -32.96 14.90 14.97
N ASP A 679 -32.31 14.26 15.95
CA ASP A 679 -31.47 14.95 16.93
C ASP A 679 -29.99 14.85 16.56
N GLU A 680 -29.23 15.88 16.87
CA GLU A 680 -27.80 15.99 16.60
C GLU A 680 -27.04 16.51 17.81
N ILE A 681 -25.74 16.26 17.88
CA ILE A 681 -24.87 16.80 18.91
C ILE A 681 -24.65 18.30 18.69
N ALA A 682 -24.93 19.12 19.71
CA ALA A 682 -24.71 20.58 19.73
C ALA A 682 -23.42 20.97 20.46
N GLY A 683 -22.89 20.14 21.34
CA GLY A 683 -21.65 20.43 22.03
C GLY A 683 -21.14 19.27 22.89
N VAL A 684 -19.82 19.21 23.02
CA VAL A 684 -19.12 18.21 23.83
C VAL A 684 -18.02 18.90 24.65
N ARG A 685 -17.87 18.52 25.91
CA ARG A 685 -16.81 19.02 26.79
C ARG A 685 -16.26 17.95 27.71
N LEU A 686 -14.96 18.05 27.99
CA LEU A 686 -14.31 17.27 29.03
C LEU A 686 -14.39 18.02 30.36
N THR A 687 -14.75 17.32 31.43
CA THR A 687 -14.93 17.89 32.79
C THR A 687 -14.32 17.01 33.86
N ASP A 688 -14.15 17.57 35.05
CA ASP A 688 -13.51 16.90 36.19
C ASP A 688 -14.55 16.33 37.19
N GLY A 689 -15.86 16.39 36.83
CA GLY A 689 -16.91 15.83 37.68
C GLY A 689 -17.65 16.84 38.60
N ASP A 690 -17.17 18.08 38.73
CA ASP A 690 -17.78 19.15 39.54
C ASP A 690 -17.81 20.50 38.81
N ALA A 691 -17.92 20.48 37.50
CA ALA A 691 -17.94 21.67 36.68
C ALA A 691 -19.33 22.33 36.65
N ARG A 692 -19.34 23.68 36.51
CA ARG A 692 -20.52 24.40 36.13
C ARG A 692 -20.59 24.61 34.64
N LEU A 693 -21.79 24.44 34.09
CA LEU A 693 -22.02 24.38 32.65
C LEU A 693 -23.05 25.43 32.24
N PHE A 694 -22.80 26.04 31.08
CA PHE A 694 -23.76 26.87 30.37
C PHE A 694 -24.28 26.13 29.15
N VAL A 695 -25.58 26.08 28.96
CA VAL A 695 -26.25 25.58 27.75
C VAL A 695 -27.05 26.72 27.16
N ALA A 696 -26.74 27.10 25.92
CA ALA A 696 -27.38 28.23 25.25
C ALA A 696 -28.22 27.77 24.05
N THR A 697 -29.33 28.47 23.83
CA THR A 697 -30.25 28.23 22.71
C THR A 697 -30.14 29.30 21.63
N ARG A 698 -30.56 28.95 20.42
CA ARG A 698 -30.60 29.82 19.25
C ARG A 698 -31.42 31.08 19.47
N ASN A 699 -32.54 31.01 20.23
CA ASN A 699 -33.39 32.12 20.54
C ASN A 699 -32.92 32.94 21.75
N GLY A 700 -31.65 32.73 22.16
CA GLY A 700 -30.99 33.59 23.16
C GLY A 700 -31.31 33.27 24.61
N MET A 701 -31.76 32.07 24.92
CA MET A 701 -31.85 31.59 26.30
C MET A 701 -30.54 30.94 26.72
N ALA A 702 -30.17 31.02 28.01
CA ALA A 702 -29.05 30.27 28.58
C ALA A 702 -29.42 29.72 29.96
N LEU A 703 -28.97 28.52 30.23
CA LEU A 703 -29.14 27.82 31.51
C LEU A 703 -27.76 27.54 32.10
N ARG A 704 -27.49 28.05 33.31
CA ARG A 704 -26.31 27.74 34.12
C ARG A 704 -26.68 26.64 35.10
N MET A 705 -26.00 25.52 35.09
CA MET A 705 -26.30 24.35 35.92
C MET A 705 -25.01 23.70 36.46
N GLN A 706 -25.17 22.91 37.52
CA GLN A 706 -24.09 22.09 38.06
C GLN A 706 -24.01 20.79 37.28
N GLU A 707 -22.79 20.33 36.94
CA GLU A 707 -22.57 19.09 36.26
C GLU A 707 -23.11 17.87 37.06
N THR A 708 -23.06 17.96 38.38
CA THR A 708 -23.52 16.90 39.31
C THR A 708 -25.03 16.66 39.23
N ASP A 709 -25.83 17.60 38.68
CA ASP A 709 -27.26 17.42 38.42
C ASP A 709 -27.51 16.35 37.33
N VAL A 710 -26.48 16.00 36.57
CA VAL A 710 -26.50 14.96 35.55
C VAL A 710 -25.77 13.72 36.08
N ARG A 711 -26.54 12.70 36.44
CA ARG A 711 -25.93 11.41 36.87
C ARG A 711 -25.03 10.80 35.78
N PRO A 712 -23.93 10.15 36.12
CA PRO A 712 -23.15 9.36 35.15
C PRO A 712 -24.03 8.29 34.49
N MET A 713 -23.89 8.14 33.17
CA MET A 713 -24.69 7.22 32.36
C MET A 713 -23.79 6.35 31.45
N SER A 714 -24.33 5.20 31.04
CA SER A 714 -23.67 4.32 30.09
C SER A 714 -23.56 4.96 28.69
N ARG A 715 -22.65 4.45 27.85
CA ARG A 715 -22.36 4.99 26.51
C ARG A 715 -23.57 5.11 25.60
N SER A 716 -24.45 4.10 25.59
CA SER A 716 -25.61 4.05 24.71
C SER A 716 -26.86 4.79 25.23
N ALA A 717 -26.79 5.43 26.41
CA ALA A 717 -27.92 6.17 26.95
C ALA A 717 -28.23 7.42 26.13
N HIS A 718 -29.52 7.80 26.03
CA HIS A 718 -30.00 8.99 25.32
C HIS A 718 -29.83 10.31 26.11
N GLY A 719 -29.39 10.22 27.37
CA GLY A 719 -29.27 11.39 28.23
C GLY A 719 -30.57 11.79 28.93
N VAL A 720 -30.53 12.94 29.57
CA VAL A 720 -31.67 13.54 30.30
C VAL A 720 -31.87 14.98 29.80
N ARG A 721 -33.04 15.57 30.05
CA ARG A 721 -33.31 16.94 29.63
C ARG A 721 -32.39 17.92 30.35
N ALA A 722 -31.62 18.72 29.59
CA ALA A 722 -30.79 19.81 30.07
C ALA A 722 -31.62 21.12 30.22
N ILE A 723 -32.25 21.49 29.11
CA ILE A 723 -33.05 22.73 29.00
C ILE A 723 -34.39 22.43 28.34
N LYS A 724 -35.44 23.13 28.71
CA LYS A 724 -36.74 23.05 28.05
C LYS A 724 -36.77 24.09 26.94
N LEU A 725 -36.91 23.59 25.71
CA LEU A 725 -36.95 24.44 24.52
C LEU A 725 -38.35 24.97 24.25
N ARG A 726 -38.42 26.15 23.67
CA ARG A 726 -39.67 26.71 23.12
C ARG A 726 -39.84 26.18 21.70
N GLU A 727 -41.01 26.34 21.13
CA GLU A 727 -41.31 25.93 19.75
C GLU A 727 -40.35 26.64 18.75
N GLY A 728 -39.72 25.87 17.88
CA GLY A 728 -38.73 26.38 16.91
C GLY A 728 -37.37 26.78 17.47
N ASP A 729 -37.06 26.52 18.74
CA ASP A 729 -35.77 26.77 19.37
C ASP A 729 -34.91 25.51 19.43
N CYS A 730 -33.61 25.65 19.42
CA CYS A 730 -32.66 24.55 19.56
C CYS A 730 -31.44 24.98 20.38
N VAL A 731 -30.75 24.02 20.97
CA VAL A 731 -29.45 24.28 21.61
C VAL A 731 -28.39 24.50 20.54
N VAL A 732 -27.57 25.53 20.67
CA VAL A 732 -26.50 25.89 19.73
C VAL A 732 -25.11 25.65 20.30
N SER A 733 -24.93 25.74 21.62
CA SER A 733 -23.60 25.62 22.23
C SER A 733 -23.67 25.27 23.71
N MET A 734 -22.56 24.68 24.19
CA MET A 734 -22.31 24.43 25.61
C MET A 734 -20.92 24.94 25.98
N ALA A 735 -20.81 25.64 27.13
CA ALA A 735 -19.53 26.10 27.66
C ALA A 735 -19.34 25.63 29.11
N ARG A 736 -18.07 25.39 29.50
CA ARG A 736 -17.65 25.10 30.88
C ARG A 736 -17.23 26.42 31.54
N GLU A 737 -17.69 26.65 32.77
CA GLU A 737 -17.30 27.80 33.58
C GLU A 737 -15.82 27.72 33.98
N ARG A 738 -15.18 28.90 34.06
CA ARG A 738 -13.88 29.14 34.68
C ARG A 738 -13.97 30.30 35.62
N GLU A 739 -13.25 30.24 36.72
CA GLU A 739 -13.23 31.29 37.72
C GLU A 739 -12.61 32.59 37.14
N GLY A 740 -13.20 33.74 37.40
CA GLY A 740 -12.72 35.03 36.88
C GLY A 740 -13.07 35.35 35.43
N ALA A 741 -13.62 34.40 34.67
CA ALA A 741 -13.96 34.58 33.27
C ALA A 741 -15.35 35.20 33.06
N THR A 742 -15.63 35.54 31.79
CA THR A 742 -16.91 36.10 31.34
C THR A 742 -17.57 35.22 30.27
N LEU A 743 -18.88 35.31 30.12
CA LEU A 743 -19.62 34.61 29.07
C LEU A 743 -19.70 35.46 27.80
N LEU A 744 -18.95 35.08 26.76
CA LEU A 744 -19.08 35.69 25.45
C LEU A 744 -20.26 35.02 24.72
N THR A 745 -21.16 35.84 24.20
CA THR A 745 -22.28 35.41 23.34
C THR A 745 -22.17 36.10 22.00
N VAL A 746 -22.26 35.34 20.90
CA VAL A 746 -22.13 35.83 19.52
C VAL A 746 -23.37 35.46 18.71
N THR A 747 -23.80 36.38 17.85
CA THR A 747 -24.92 36.16 16.91
C THR A 747 -24.44 35.95 15.47
N GLU A 748 -25.28 35.31 14.67
CA GLU A 748 -25.00 35.03 13.27
C GLU A 748 -24.74 36.29 12.40
N ASN A 749 -25.29 37.47 12.80
CA ASN A 749 -25.09 38.74 12.07
C ASN A 749 -23.88 39.54 12.58
N GLY A 750 -22.96 38.93 13.34
CA GLY A 750 -21.71 39.53 13.77
C GLY A 750 -21.83 40.49 14.96
N TYR A 751 -22.85 40.37 15.77
CA TYR A 751 -22.94 41.04 17.05
C TYR A 751 -22.51 40.13 18.21
N GLY A 752 -21.95 40.73 19.27
CA GLY A 752 -21.51 39.94 20.41
C GLY A 752 -21.42 40.82 21.67
N LYS A 753 -21.33 40.15 22.82
CA LYS A 753 -21.12 40.82 24.13
C LYS A 753 -20.50 39.84 25.10
N ARG A 754 -19.81 40.36 26.09
CA ARG A 754 -19.45 39.63 27.30
C ARG A 754 -20.44 39.93 28.41
N ALA A 755 -20.76 38.95 29.24
CA ALA A 755 -21.57 39.13 30.43
C ALA A 755 -20.88 38.43 31.63
N ALA A 756 -21.02 39.01 32.83
CA ALA A 756 -20.50 38.41 34.06
C ALA A 756 -21.22 37.07 34.31
N LEU A 757 -20.46 36.04 34.74
CA LEU A 757 -21.04 34.74 35.04
C LEU A 757 -22.02 34.79 36.22
N GLU A 758 -21.82 35.71 37.13
CA GLU A 758 -22.67 35.98 38.32
C GLU A 758 -24.07 36.47 37.94
N ASP A 759 -24.24 37.11 36.78
CA ASP A 759 -25.54 37.54 36.27
C ASP A 759 -26.48 36.35 35.99
N TYR A 760 -25.93 35.11 35.94
CA TYR A 760 -26.68 33.88 35.73
C TYR A 760 -26.73 33.04 36.99
N ARG A 761 -27.90 33.07 37.66
CA ARG A 761 -28.09 32.16 38.78
C ARG A 761 -28.00 30.72 38.38
N ILE A 762 -27.42 29.88 39.22
CA ILE A 762 -27.40 28.43 39.04
C ILE A 762 -28.82 27.90 39.11
N GLN A 763 -29.21 27.04 38.17
CA GLN A 763 -30.55 26.45 38.07
C GLN A 763 -30.45 24.96 37.93
N ASN A 764 -31.47 24.25 38.41
CA ASN A 764 -31.58 22.82 38.14
C ASN A 764 -31.81 22.57 36.63
N ARG A 765 -31.32 21.45 36.10
CA ARG A 765 -31.57 21.05 34.72
C ARG A 765 -33.05 20.96 34.40
N GLY A 766 -33.43 21.14 33.12
CA GLY A 766 -34.78 20.98 32.60
C GLY A 766 -35.66 22.22 32.70
N GLY A 767 -35.12 23.37 33.19
CA GLY A 767 -35.78 24.69 33.13
C GLY A 767 -35.70 25.31 31.74
N TYR A 768 -36.37 26.49 31.58
CA TYR A 768 -36.28 27.30 30.34
C TYR A 768 -35.00 28.15 30.24
N GLY A 769 -34.18 28.19 31.29
CA GLY A 769 -33.04 29.09 31.40
C GLY A 769 -33.42 30.57 31.64
N LEU A 770 -32.45 31.44 31.48
CA LEU A 770 -32.61 32.89 31.61
C LEU A 770 -32.34 33.53 30.23
N THR A 771 -32.97 34.68 29.95
CA THR A 771 -32.67 35.45 28.75
C THR A 771 -31.22 35.85 28.77
N ASN A 772 -30.43 35.32 27.88
CA ASN A 772 -29.01 35.64 27.67
C ASN A 772 -28.82 36.73 26.61
N TYR A 773 -29.57 36.65 25.52
CA TYR A 773 -29.50 37.59 24.42
C TYR A 773 -30.91 37.91 23.88
N LYS A 774 -31.22 39.18 23.61
CA LYS A 774 -32.47 39.56 22.94
C LYS A 774 -32.27 39.50 21.43
N VAL A 775 -32.75 38.43 20.83
CA VAL A 775 -32.72 38.22 19.38
C VAL A 775 -33.68 39.16 18.68
N ASP A 776 -33.24 39.82 17.63
CA ASP A 776 -34.05 40.67 16.73
C ASP A 776 -33.55 40.48 15.27
N ALA A 777 -34.31 41.00 14.32
CA ALA A 777 -34.03 40.85 12.88
C ALA A 777 -32.66 41.46 12.47
N GLU A 778 -32.21 42.53 13.13
CA GLU A 778 -30.92 43.19 12.83
C GLU A 778 -29.74 42.36 13.32
N ARG A 779 -29.85 41.77 14.51
CA ARG A 779 -28.73 41.08 15.17
C ARG A 779 -28.69 39.58 14.87
N GLY A 780 -29.77 39.03 14.38
CA GLY A 780 -29.87 37.59 14.06
C GLY A 780 -29.94 36.71 15.31
N PHE A 781 -29.93 35.42 15.11
CA PHE A 781 -29.96 34.38 16.14
C PHE A 781 -28.59 34.18 16.79
N VAL A 782 -28.57 33.65 17.99
CA VAL A 782 -27.33 33.27 18.68
C VAL A 782 -26.69 32.09 17.94
N CYS A 783 -25.43 32.24 17.51
CA CYS A 783 -24.65 31.17 16.88
C CYS A 783 -23.81 30.38 17.90
N GLY A 784 -23.52 30.95 19.08
CA GLY A 784 -22.81 30.22 20.12
C GLY A 784 -22.45 31.04 21.34
N ILE A 785 -21.92 30.34 22.37
CA ILE A 785 -21.34 30.93 23.59
C ILE A 785 -19.95 30.35 23.86
N LYS A 786 -19.08 31.14 24.48
CA LYS A 786 -17.79 30.67 25.04
C LYS A 786 -17.49 31.39 26.35
N VAL A 787 -16.81 30.72 27.27
CA VAL A 787 -16.25 31.30 28.47
C VAL A 787 -14.84 31.79 28.15
N VAL A 788 -14.61 33.10 28.39
CA VAL A 788 -13.38 33.79 27.95
C VAL A 788 -12.86 34.70 29.05
N ASP A 789 -11.53 34.88 29.10
CA ASP A 789 -10.84 35.80 29.99
C ASP A 789 -10.55 37.12 29.26
N GLU A 790 -10.21 38.20 29.98
CA GLU A 790 -9.88 39.49 29.36
C GLU A 790 -8.61 39.44 28.50
N GLU A 791 -7.69 38.58 28.86
CA GLU A 791 -6.41 38.39 28.18
C GLU A 791 -6.53 37.48 26.96
N ASP A 792 -7.69 36.85 26.75
CA ASP A 792 -7.89 35.97 25.57
C ASP A 792 -8.10 36.79 24.28
N ASP A 793 -7.73 36.22 23.16
CA ASP A 793 -8.13 36.68 21.83
C ASP A 793 -9.25 35.78 21.28
N ILE A 794 -10.14 36.41 20.51
CA ILE A 794 -11.25 35.69 19.85
C ILE A 794 -11.06 35.78 18.34
N ILE A 795 -11.05 34.60 17.69
CA ILE A 795 -11.03 34.50 16.24
C ILE A 795 -12.46 34.23 15.77
N PHE A 796 -13.02 35.11 14.95
CA PHE A 796 -14.33 34.97 14.31
C PHE A 796 -14.16 34.57 12.86
N ILE A 797 -15.05 33.73 12.37
CA ILE A 797 -15.04 33.19 11.03
C ILE A 797 -16.44 33.36 10.43
N SER A 798 -16.51 33.91 9.22
CA SER A 798 -17.75 34.10 8.47
C SER A 798 -17.94 33.12 7.35
N THR A 799 -19.15 33.02 6.80
CA THR A 799 -19.50 32.10 5.67
C THR A 799 -18.68 32.36 4.41
N ASP A 800 -18.23 33.58 4.18
CA ASP A 800 -17.35 33.97 3.07
C ASP A 800 -15.86 33.74 3.34
N GLY A 801 -15.53 33.03 4.44
CA GLY A 801 -14.16 32.67 4.78
C GLY A 801 -13.31 33.81 5.38
N ILE A 802 -13.90 34.97 5.67
CA ILE A 802 -13.19 36.08 6.33
C ILE A 802 -12.94 35.68 7.78
N VAL A 803 -11.69 35.83 8.22
CA VAL A 803 -11.25 35.54 9.57
C VAL A 803 -10.74 36.84 10.20
N ILE A 804 -11.28 37.21 11.35
CA ILE A 804 -10.80 38.35 12.15
C ILE A 804 -10.40 37.89 13.55
N ARG A 805 -9.35 38.48 14.08
CA ARG A 805 -8.89 38.29 15.46
C ARG A 805 -9.16 39.59 16.25
N VAL A 806 -9.85 39.48 17.37
CA VAL A 806 -10.27 40.59 18.21
C VAL A 806 -9.87 40.27 19.65
N ARG A 807 -9.29 41.21 20.34
CA ARG A 807 -9.05 41.05 21.78
C ARG A 807 -10.37 40.93 22.54
N CYS A 808 -10.37 40.05 23.51
CA CYS A 808 -11.52 39.86 24.37
C CYS A 808 -11.84 41.17 25.16
N SER A 809 -10.82 41.93 25.60
CA SER A 809 -10.95 43.22 26.25
C SER A 809 -11.73 44.26 25.42
N ASP A 810 -11.63 44.22 24.08
CA ASP A 810 -12.32 45.15 23.17
C ASP A 810 -13.82 44.84 23.07
N ILE A 811 -14.25 43.64 23.45
CA ILE A 811 -15.66 43.27 23.50
C ILE A 811 -16.23 43.70 24.85
N ARG A 812 -17.10 44.69 24.81
CA ARG A 812 -17.60 45.35 26.03
C ARG A 812 -18.34 44.38 26.95
N LEU A 813 -18.00 44.45 28.26
CA LEU A 813 -18.74 43.76 29.31
C LEU A 813 -20.08 44.48 29.53
N MET A 814 -21.17 43.72 29.43
CA MET A 814 -22.54 44.26 29.49
C MET A 814 -23.44 43.32 30.29
N GLY A 815 -24.53 43.87 30.83
CA GLY A 815 -25.54 43.04 31.50
C GLY A 815 -26.15 41.99 30.61
N ARG A 816 -26.61 40.90 31.24
CA ARG A 816 -27.16 39.69 30.65
C ARG A 816 -28.19 39.90 29.52
N THR A 817 -29.04 40.92 29.61
CA THR A 817 -30.14 41.23 28.66
C THR A 817 -29.77 42.30 27.62
N ALA A 818 -28.53 42.81 27.62
CA ALA A 818 -28.07 43.83 26.67
C ALA A 818 -28.01 43.28 25.25
N LYS A 819 -28.12 44.20 24.29
CA LYS A 819 -28.14 43.86 22.84
C LYS A 819 -26.77 43.64 22.20
N GLY A 820 -25.67 43.84 22.91
CA GLY A 820 -24.32 43.68 22.41
C GLY A 820 -23.82 44.75 21.45
N VAL A 821 -22.56 44.61 21.02
CA VAL A 821 -21.88 45.47 20.06
C VAL A 821 -21.54 44.67 18.80
N ARG A 822 -21.22 45.33 17.70
CA ARG A 822 -20.78 44.65 16.47
C ARG A 822 -19.34 44.21 16.66
N VAL A 823 -19.09 42.91 16.69
CA VAL A 823 -17.76 42.28 16.85
C VAL A 823 -17.12 41.90 15.51
N MET A 824 -17.96 41.73 14.49
CA MET A 824 -17.50 41.48 13.12
C MET A 824 -18.38 42.21 12.11
N ARG A 825 -17.80 42.89 11.12
CA ARG A 825 -18.53 43.47 10.00
C ARG A 825 -18.57 42.47 8.85
N LEU A 826 -19.78 42.05 8.47
CA LEU A 826 -19.99 41.10 7.38
C LEU A 826 -20.10 41.83 6.04
N ALA A 827 -19.57 41.30 4.98
CA ALA A 827 -19.48 41.93 3.65
C ALA A 827 -20.73 41.75 2.76
N GLY A 828 -21.89 41.40 3.35
CA GLY A 828 -23.18 41.25 2.64
C GLY A 828 -24.30 40.78 3.57
N ALA A 829 -25.54 40.90 3.12
CA ALA A 829 -26.73 40.55 3.93
C ALA A 829 -26.87 39.04 4.15
N ASP A 830 -26.28 38.23 3.26
CA ASP A 830 -26.36 36.77 3.31
C ASP A 830 -25.18 36.13 4.09
N ASN A 831 -24.14 36.90 4.37
CA ASN A 831 -23.00 36.43 5.12
C ASN A 831 -23.30 36.35 6.62
N LYS A 832 -22.85 35.27 7.25
CA LYS A 832 -23.09 34.99 8.67
C LYS A 832 -21.81 34.58 9.37
N VAL A 833 -21.73 34.86 10.69
CA VAL A 833 -20.70 34.26 11.52
C VAL A 833 -21.05 32.78 11.71
N VAL A 834 -20.13 31.92 11.32
CA VAL A 834 -20.30 30.45 11.34
C VAL A 834 -19.68 29.84 12.58
N ALA A 835 -18.50 30.33 12.96
CA ALA A 835 -17.75 29.82 14.09
C ALA A 835 -16.93 30.92 14.73
N PHE A 836 -16.61 30.73 16.01
CA PHE A 836 -15.61 31.53 16.69
C PHE A 836 -14.86 30.67 17.71
N THR A 837 -13.59 30.96 17.86
CA THR A 837 -12.73 30.21 18.79
C THR A 837 -11.88 31.13 19.63
N ARG A 838 -11.51 30.67 20.82
CA ARG A 838 -10.58 31.32 21.72
C ARG A 838 -9.15 30.99 21.28
N ALA A 839 -8.28 31.97 21.27
CA ALA A 839 -6.83 31.82 21.16
C ALA A 839 -6.17 32.47 22.37
N GLU A 840 -5.02 31.93 22.79
CA GLU A 840 -4.19 32.60 23.79
C GLU A 840 -3.61 33.89 23.19
N HIS A 841 -3.51 34.91 24.03
CA HIS A 841 -2.93 36.18 23.60
C HIS A 841 -1.43 36.02 23.35
N ASP A 842 -0.97 36.56 22.21
CA ASP A 842 0.44 36.53 21.83
C ASP A 842 0.96 38.00 21.91
N ASP A 843 1.70 38.29 23.01
CA ASP A 843 2.31 39.61 23.25
C ASP A 843 3.24 40.06 22.10
N SER A 844 3.68 39.12 21.24
CA SER A 844 4.46 39.48 20.06
C SER A 844 3.63 40.14 18.95
N ALA A 845 2.31 40.04 19.02
CA ALA A 845 1.39 40.67 18.06
C ALA A 845 1.10 42.16 18.43
N GLU A 846 1.30 42.59 19.69
CA GLU A 846 1.08 43.98 20.13
C GLU A 846 2.07 45.00 19.55
N MET A 847 3.23 44.56 19.06
CA MET A 847 4.20 45.47 18.46
C MET A 847 3.97 45.72 16.94
N GLN A 848 2.82 45.34 16.43
CA GLN A 848 2.36 45.62 15.08
C GLN A 848 1.07 46.46 15.03
N GLU A 849 0.97 47.49 15.83
CA GLU A 849 0.23 48.67 15.35
C GLU A 849 1.04 49.21 14.16
N VAL A 850 0.56 48.90 12.98
CA VAL A 850 1.06 49.40 11.72
C VAL A 850 0.94 50.92 11.77
N GLU A 851 2.05 51.64 11.85
CA GLU A 851 2.11 52.96 11.28
C GLU A 851 1.60 52.83 9.85
N ALA A 852 0.46 53.41 9.55
CA ALA A 852 -0.05 53.49 8.20
C ALA A 852 1.03 54.17 7.35
N LEU A 853 1.50 53.48 6.34
CA LEU A 853 2.44 54.05 5.37
C LEU A 853 1.90 55.42 4.94
N THR A 854 2.75 56.41 4.98
CA THR A 854 2.40 57.75 4.45
C THR A 854 2.11 57.63 2.94
N PRO A 855 1.23 58.46 2.37
CA PRO A 855 0.94 58.45 0.94
C PRO A 855 2.16 58.53 0.04
N GLU A 856 3.31 59.01 0.55
CA GLU A 856 4.59 59.07 -0.16
C GLU A 856 5.30 57.69 -0.17
N GLU A 857 5.18 56.91 0.90
CA GLU A 857 5.75 55.58 1.01
C GLU A 857 4.95 54.56 0.18
N GLU A 858 3.61 54.70 0.09
CA GLU A 858 2.78 53.90 -0.81
C GLU A 858 3.12 54.16 -2.30
N ALA A 859 3.40 55.45 -2.63
CA ALA A 859 3.80 55.80 -3.98
C ALA A 859 5.21 55.30 -4.33
N ALA A 860 6.13 55.24 -3.38
CA ALA A 860 7.48 54.71 -3.58
C ALA A 860 7.46 53.19 -3.79
N GLN A 861 6.64 52.47 -3.01
CA GLN A 861 6.48 51.00 -3.13
C GLN A 861 5.80 50.60 -4.44
N ALA A 862 4.81 51.39 -4.91
CA ALA A 862 4.17 51.18 -6.20
C ALA A 862 5.10 51.50 -7.39
N ALA A 863 6.08 52.36 -7.21
CA ALA A 863 7.11 52.63 -8.21
C ALA A 863 8.13 51.50 -8.29
N GLU A 864 8.57 50.93 -7.15
CA GLU A 864 9.51 49.84 -7.07
C GLU A 864 8.89 48.51 -7.62
N GLU A 865 7.60 48.25 -7.41
CA GLU A 865 6.86 47.15 -8.01
C GLU A 865 6.73 47.29 -9.54
N ARG A 866 6.56 48.47 -10.05
CA ARG A 866 6.56 48.74 -11.49
C ARG A 866 7.91 48.54 -12.12
N GLU A 867 8.98 48.96 -11.49
CA GLU A 867 10.35 48.79 -11.96
C GLU A 867 10.76 47.31 -11.99
N THR A 868 10.32 46.53 -11.00
CA THR A 868 10.53 45.08 -10.94
C THR A 868 9.76 44.33 -12.02
N LEU A 869 8.54 44.73 -12.32
CA LEU A 869 7.69 44.17 -13.40
C LEU A 869 8.23 44.56 -14.80
N GLU A 870 8.85 45.74 -14.96
CA GLU A 870 9.52 46.15 -16.22
C GLU A 870 10.84 45.43 -16.40
N ALA A 871 11.57 45.15 -15.32
CA ALA A 871 12.82 44.36 -15.37
C ALA A 871 12.56 42.91 -15.73
N GLU A 872 11.48 42.27 -15.21
CA GLU A 872 11.06 40.92 -15.57
C GLU A 872 10.59 40.80 -17.04
N ARG A 873 10.06 41.88 -17.63
CA ARG A 873 9.65 41.91 -19.04
C ARG A 873 10.83 42.15 -20.01
N SER A 874 12.00 42.53 -19.51
CA SER A 874 13.19 42.84 -20.34
C SER A 874 14.21 41.72 -20.40
N ILE A 875 13.97 40.56 -19.83
CA ILE A 875 14.81 39.36 -19.97
C ILE A 875 14.53 38.76 -21.34
N PRO A 876 15.52 38.71 -22.27
CA PRO A 876 15.33 38.06 -23.56
C PRO A 876 15.14 36.55 -23.36
N GLU A 877 14.11 35.95 -23.98
CA GLU A 877 14.00 34.51 -24.11
C GLU A 877 15.26 33.97 -24.83
N GLU A 878 16.07 33.16 -24.17
CA GLU A 878 17.11 32.38 -24.82
C GLU A 878 16.46 31.38 -25.78
N PRO A 879 16.89 31.31 -27.04
CA PRO A 879 16.34 30.32 -27.98
C PRO A 879 16.74 28.91 -27.53
N LEU A 880 15.76 28.00 -27.58
CA LEU A 880 15.98 26.57 -27.40
C LEU A 880 17.03 26.07 -28.39
N PRO A 881 17.95 25.17 -28.00
CA PRO A 881 18.93 24.61 -28.92
C PRO A 881 18.20 23.78 -30.00
N GLU A 882 18.53 24.06 -31.26
CA GLU A 882 18.10 23.30 -32.44
C GLU A 882 18.64 21.86 -32.33
N GLU A 883 17.74 20.88 -32.51
CA GLU A 883 18.09 19.46 -32.65
C GLU A 883 18.92 19.28 -33.94
N GLU A 884 20.18 18.91 -33.81
CA GLU A 884 20.99 18.46 -34.96
C GLU A 884 20.43 17.12 -35.46
N GLU A 885 19.87 17.14 -36.67
CA GLU A 885 19.57 15.95 -37.46
C GLU A 885 20.90 15.30 -37.87
N ASP A 886 21.31 14.24 -37.19
CA ASP A 886 22.36 13.36 -37.67
C ASP A 886 21.88 12.55 -38.86
N SER A 887 22.31 12.94 -40.05
CA SER A 887 22.16 12.20 -41.28
C SER A 887 23.01 10.93 -41.23
N VAL A 888 22.35 9.80 -41.49
CA VAL A 888 22.92 8.47 -41.70
C VAL A 888 23.75 8.43 -43.00
N GLU A 889 25.00 7.94 -42.89
CA GLU A 889 25.67 7.06 -43.84
C GLU A 889 26.16 5.78 -43.13
#